data_e7afaec9c629c72fe06e64bbd0902295
#
_entry.id   e7afaec9c629c72fe06e64bbd0902295
#
_cell.length_a   1.000
_cell.length_b   1.000
_cell.length_c   1.000
_cell.angle_alpha   90.00
_cell.angle_beta   90.00
_cell.angle_gamma   90.00
#
_symmetry.space_group_name_H-M   'P 1'
#
loop_
_entity.id
_entity.type
_entity.pdbx_description
1 polymer ?
#
loop_
_entity_poly.entity_id
_entity_poly.type
_entity_poly.pdbx_seq_one_letter_code
_entity_poly.pdbx_strand_id
1 'polypeptide(L)'
;MATLPSFVLRRRSFLAALMGGAATAATGALPGCDSSPGSAVPVSGVYIPEVQEGEDVFSYMQRVRGGFDDTLYKQLLGAANAYKEGDEAVGVAAADESSRRNARRLLENTKLGDINAHPLLPDSLHTLIQQSTDPASAGITSKLTLSWLKSALLRLDEASIKTLMPGLSSEVIGCVVKILSNEELTRVGQKIFNPLPGTNIGQQGYMGARIQPNSPTDNLDDIKWQVFNGWAFGVGDVVLGCNPVNSDPASVAAVERMLYELLTTFGLQDVMPHCVLSHIDVQAEVEKQYPGQTGLWFQSIAGNDTANATFDVSVEKMLAHAATRSGRYGLYFETGQGADFTNGHSHGIDMVIHESRKYGFARALKTKVAEAQRKAGKKEAPWVHVNDVAGFIGPEVFRSREQLVRCCLEDIVMGKLHGLMIGLDICSTLHMEVSLDDLDYCIDQIMPASPGYLMALPTKNDPMLGYLTTAYQDHVRIRDKFGFKVNDPMWSFFQRLGVIDSNGKPTKYFGDPRKVYLEYLRIKGDTRNEATIYAEANLRIKEVRERGVPIAMGRGQKPWDMEPSLDQEIRRLYDDAKKTLWSEFTPAFVAAIPMAEPLRSQSADRKDYIWHPPTGEKLDERSVSALKAMRMRHAGQYNVQILVSDGLCSDALSDSGHFLPYLTLLRAELMRAGYRVAPDHLVLRQGRVRAGYQAGEILFSGLPEPTKPRALIHLIGERPGSGHHTFSAYLTAPAVSVWSQPGVVDHNITKV
;
A
#
# COMPACT_ATOMS: atom_id res chain seq x y z
N MET A 1 -30.54 -16.70 19.18
CA MET A 1 -30.04 -17.79 18.31
C MET A 1 -29.96 -17.19 16.91
N ALA A 2 -28.85 -16.50 16.62
CA ALA A 2 -28.57 -16.02 15.28
C ALA A 2 -27.68 -17.08 14.63
N THR A 3 -28.20 -17.70 13.59
CA THR A 3 -27.45 -18.55 12.69
C THR A 3 -26.38 -17.70 12.01
N LEU A 4 -25.10 -18.01 12.27
CA LEU A 4 -24.00 -17.48 11.49
C LEU A 4 -24.24 -17.90 10.02
N PRO A 5 -24.24 -16.95 9.07
CA PRO A 5 -24.37 -17.28 7.67
C PRO A 5 -23.17 -18.12 7.24
N SER A 6 -23.38 -19.01 6.29
CA SER A 6 -22.34 -19.74 5.61
C SER A 6 -21.40 -18.74 4.94
N PHE A 7 -20.26 -18.47 5.57
CA PHE A 7 -19.23 -17.59 5.06
C PHE A 7 -18.61 -18.19 3.78
N VAL A 8 -19.04 -17.70 2.66
CA VAL A 8 -18.22 -17.72 1.45
C VAL A 8 -17.17 -16.64 1.68
N LEU A 9 -15.99 -17.05 2.16
CA LEU A 9 -14.82 -16.18 2.32
C LEU A 9 -14.45 -15.60 0.96
N ARG A 10 -14.88 -14.38 0.70
CA ARG A 10 -14.55 -13.66 -0.51
C ARG A 10 -13.65 -12.46 -0.15
N ARG A 11 -12.35 -12.59 -0.49
CA ARG A 11 -11.45 -11.58 -1.04
C ARG A 11 -10.95 -10.43 -0.16
N ARG A 12 -9.65 -10.21 -0.21
CA ARG A 12 -8.84 -9.25 0.55
C ARG A 12 -8.63 -7.91 -0.12
N SER A 13 -8.34 -6.89 0.69
CA SER A 13 -7.68 -5.67 0.24
C SER A 13 -6.14 -5.87 0.18
N PHE A 14 -5.50 -5.23 -0.78
CA PHE A 14 -4.06 -5.24 -1.05
C PHE A 14 -3.19 -4.88 0.17
N LEU A 15 -3.66 -3.98 1.03
CA LEU A 15 -2.92 -3.55 2.21
C LEU A 15 -2.67 -4.69 3.21
N ALA A 16 -3.56 -5.66 3.28
CA ALA A 16 -3.31 -6.86 4.07
C ALA A 16 -2.25 -7.79 3.44
N ALA A 17 -2.13 -7.80 2.10
CA ALA A 17 -1.08 -8.53 1.39
C ALA A 17 0.29 -7.83 1.48
N LEU A 18 0.33 -6.48 1.47
CA LEU A 18 1.56 -5.71 1.66
C LEU A 18 2.17 -5.91 3.06
N MET A 19 1.33 -6.18 4.07
CA MET A 19 1.79 -6.41 5.44
C MET A 19 2.34 -7.82 5.67
N GLY A 20 2.02 -8.77 4.81
CA GLY A 20 2.48 -10.16 4.88
C GLY A 20 3.40 -10.55 3.73
N GLY A 21 3.94 -9.55 3.01
CA GLY A 21 4.58 -9.74 1.72
C GLY A 21 5.76 -10.66 1.74
N ALA A 22 5.97 -11.41 0.81
CA ALA A 22 7.03 -11.81 -0.07
C ALA A 22 6.77 -13.17 -0.74
N ALA A 23 7.17 -13.20 -1.86
CA ALA A 23 7.52 -14.17 -2.90
C ALA A 23 7.40 -15.66 -2.58
N THR A 24 6.61 -16.35 -3.37
CA THR A 24 6.84 -17.74 -3.71
C THR A 24 7.35 -17.84 -5.14
N ALA A 25 8.59 -18.30 -5.29
CA ALA A 25 9.10 -18.73 -6.59
C ALA A 25 8.30 -19.95 -7.06
N ALA A 26 7.63 -19.85 -8.20
CA ALA A 26 7.10 -20.99 -8.90
C ALA A 26 8.30 -21.81 -9.46
N THR A 27 8.61 -22.94 -8.84
CA THR A 27 9.54 -23.91 -9.41
C THR A 27 8.81 -24.70 -10.47
N GLY A 28 9.00 -24.31 -11.74
CA GLY A 28 8.80 -25.22 -12.86
C GLY A 28 9.81 -26.35 -12.74
N ALA A 29 9.34 -27.59 -12.60
CA ALA A 29 10.18 -28.76 -12.53
C ALA A 29 10.92 -28.97 -13.86
N LEU A 30 12.24 -28.88 -13.83
CA LEU A 30 13.13 -29.52 -14.77
C LEU A 30 13.87 -30.66 -14.05
N PRO A 31 14.20 -31.77 -14.75
CA PRO A 31 14.68 -32.96 -14.07
C PRO A 31 16.14 -32.86 -13.68
N GLY A 32 16.39 -33.26 -12.45
CA GLY A 32 17.61 -33.83 -11.92
C GLY A 32 18.97 -33.20 -12.17
N CYS A 33 19.48 -32.56 -11.12
CA CYS A 33 20.90 -32.69 -10.76
C CYS A 33 21.02 -32.49 -9.25
N ASP A 34 21.64 -33.45 -8.59
CA ASP A 34 22.11 -33.40 -7.21
C ASP A 34 22.96 -32.16 -6.95
N SER A 35 22.61 -31.38 -5.93
CA SER A 35 23.55 -30.42 -5.34
C SER A 35 23.28 -30.25 -3.85
N SER A 36 24.31 -30.50 -3.08
CA SER A 36 24.49 -30.26 -1.65
C SER A 36 24.14 -28.81 -1.25
N PRO A 37 23.83 -28.53 0.05
CA PRO A 37 23.44 -27.19 0.49
C PRO A 37 24.63 -26.24 0.38
N GLY A 38 24.65 -25.47 -0.70
CA GLY A 38 25.59 -24.36 -0.89
C GLY A 38 25.09 -23.11 -0.19
N SER A 39 25.98 -22.47 0.57
CA SER A 39 25.87 -21.10 1.04
C SER A 39 25.33 -20.20 -0.07
N ALA A 40 24.38 -19.33 0.26
CA ALA A 40 23.87 -18.31 -0.68
C ALA A 40 25.05 -17.53 -1.26
N VAL A 41 25.31 -17.72 -2.55
CA VAL A 41 26.28 -16.92 -3.29
C VAL A 41 25.73 -15.51 -3.35
N PRO A 42 26.50 -14.47 -2.99
CA PRO A 42 26.07 -13.09 -3.21
C PRO A 42 25.69 -12.92 -4.67
N VAL A 43 24.52 -12.44 -4.97
CA VAL A 43 24.10 -12.11 -6.34
C VAL A 43 25.04 -10.99 -6.79
N SER A 44 25.98 -11.27 -7.70
CA SER A 44 26.87 -10.26 -8.23
C SER A 44 26.04 -9.33 -9.10
N GLY A 45 26.05 -8.02 -8.82
CA GLY A 45 25.36 -7.01 -9.63
C GLY A 45 25.78 -7.05 -11.09
N VAL A 46 25.00 -6.41 -11.96
CA VAL A 46 25.23 -6.36 -13.40
C VAL A 46 26.48 -5.52 -13.69
N TYR A 47 27.49 -6.13 -14.27
CA TYR A 47 28.75 -5.47 -14.63
C TYR A 47 28.74 -5.06 -16.09
N ILE A 48 28.91 -3.75 -16.35
CA ILE A 48 28.95 -3.15 -17.69
C ILE A 48 30.26 -2.37 -17.85
N PRO A 49 31.35 -3.04 -18.29
CA PRO A 49 32.70 -2.48 -18.19
C PRO A 49 32.95 -1.33 -19.16
N GLU A 50 32.47 -1.41 -20.37
CA GLU A 50 32.77 -0.46 -21.45
C GLU A 50 31.61 -0.32 -22.42
N VAL A 51 31.31 0.93 -22.79
CA VAL A 51 30.30 1.31 -23.77
C VAL A 51 30.96 2.18 -24.84
N GLN A 52 30.74 1.84 -26.10
CA GLN A 52 31.26 2.60 -27.25
C GLN A 52 30.48 3.91 -27.43
N GLU A 53 31.10 4.87 -28.14
CA GLU A 53 30.42 6.14 -28.46
C GLU A 53 29.21 5.88 -29.37
N GLY A 54 28.05 6.44 -28.98
CA GLY A 54 26.78 6.26 -29.70
C GLY A 54 26.15 4.88 -29.61
N GLU A 55 26.73 3.97 -28.82
CA GLU A 55 26.18 2.62 -28.63
C GLU A 55 24.88 2.69 -27.79
N ASP A 56 23.84 2.02 -28.27
CA ASP A 56 22.56 1.83 -27.56
C ASP A 56 22.45 0.43 -26.96
N VAL A 57 21.34 0.15 -26.26
CA VAL A 57 21.10 -1.15 -25.59
C VAL A 57 21.19 -2.32 -26.59
N PHE A 58 20.62 -2.18 -27.79
CA PHE A 58 20.53 -3.26 -28.76
C PHE A 58 21.85 -3.49 -29.51
N SER A 59 22.57 -2.45 -29.90
CA SER A 59 23.91 -2.55 -30.48
C SER A 59 24.92 -3.09 -29.47
N TYR A 60 24.81 -2.73 -28.20
CA TYR A 60 25.59 -3.35 -27.12
C TYR A 60 25.35 -4.85 -27.03
N MET A 61 24.09 -5.30 -26.98
CA MET A 61 23.74 -6.73 -26.97
C MET A 61 24.26 -7.44 -28.21
N GLN A 62 24.11 -6.83 -29.37
CA GLN A 62 24.66 -7.39 -30.63
C GLN A 62 26.18 -7.59 -30.50
N ARG A 63 26.92 -6.64 -29.93
CA ARG A 63 28.37 -6.73 -29.78
C ARG A 63 28.79 -7.79 -28.74
N VAL A 64 28.10 -7.89 -27.62
CA VAL A 64 28.56 -8.77 -26.51
C VAL A 64 27.93 -10.17 -26.52
N ARG A 65 26.80 -10.36 -27.22
CA ARG A 65 26.04 -11.62 -27.31
C ARG A 65 25.83 -12.11 -28.75
N GLY A 66 26.04 -11.27 -29.73
CA GLY A 66 25.76 -11.60 -31.13
C GLY A 66 24.29 -11.48 -31.55
N GLY A 67 23.43 -10.94 -30.69
CA GLY A 67 22.01 -10.74 -30.95
C GLY A 67 21.23 -10.29 -29.72
N PHE A 68 19.90 -10.27 -29.82
CA PHE A 68 19.01 -9.95 -28.72
C PHE A 68 19.06 -11.06 -27.63
N ASP A 69 19.22 -10.63 -26.38
CA ASP A 69 19.24 -11.49 -25.18
C ASP A 69 18.30 -10.88 -24.16
N ASP A 70 17.16 -11.52 -23.87
CA ASP A 70 16.12 -11.04 -22.99
C ASP A 70 16.63 -10.80 -21.55
N THR A 71 17.47 -11.71 -21.05
CA THR A 71 18.03 -11.56 -19.69
C THR A 71 18.96 -10.36 -19.63
N LEU A 72 19.88 -10.21 -20.59
CA LEU A 72 20.76 -9.05 -20.63
C LEU A 72 19.99 -7.76 -20.86
N TYR A 73 18.93 -7.78 -21.67
CA TYR A 73 18.07 -6.61 -21.90
C TYR A 73 17.46 -6.11 -20.57
N LYS A 74 16.85 -7.01 -19.79
CA LYS A 74 16.31 -6.68 -18.45
C LYS A 74 17.39 -6.17 -17.50
N GLN A 75 18.57 -6.81 -17.53
CA GLN A 75 19.72 -6.39 -16.72
C GLN A 75 20.24 -4.99 -17.09
N LEU A 76 20.33 -4.67 -18.38
CA LEU A 76 20.77 -3.35 -18.84
C LEU A 76 19.78 -2.24 -18.41
N LEU A 77 18.48 -2.52 -18.49
CA LEU A 77 17.46 -1.57 -18.06
C LEU A 77 17.47 -1.39 -16.54
N GLY A 78 17.56 -2.48 -15.77
CA GLY A 78 17.60 -2.45 -14.31
C GLY A 78 18.88 -1.79 -13.78
N ALA A 79 20.03 -2.05 -14.39
CA ALA A 79 21.32 -1.45 -13.99
C ALA A 79 21.35 0.09 -14.12
N ALA A 80 20.46 0.68 -14.92
CA ALA A 80 20.34 2.13 -15.04
C ALA A 80 19.64 2.79 -13.84
N ASN A 81 18.91 2.02 -13.02
CA ASN A 81 18.20 2.55 -11.84
C ASN A 81 19.19 3.13 -10.82
N ALA A 82 18.71 4.07 -10.01
CA ALA A 82 19.32 4.32 -8.70
C ALA A 82 19.26 3.02 -7.89
N TYR A 83 20.27 2.76 -7.08
CA TYR A 83 20.36 1.52 -6.31
C TYR A 83 19.16 1.34 -5.37
N LYS A 84 18.59 0.14 -5.40
CA LYS A 84 17.57 -0.35 -4.47
C LYS A 84 17.86 -1.83 -4.18
N GLU A 85 17.66 -2.24 -2.94
CA GLU A 85 17.88 -3.62 -2.48
C GLU A 85 17.06 -4.64 -3.28
N GLY A 86 15.85 -4.27 -3.63
CA GLY A 86 14.97 -5.14 -4.39
C GLY A 86 15.45 -5.40 -5.83
N ASP A 87 16.00 -4.40 -6.53
CA ASP A 87 16.61 -4.59 -7.84
C ASP A 87 17.87 -5.48 -7.76
N GLU A 88 18.63 -5.38 -6.65
CA GLU A 88 19.75 -6.28 -6.39
C GLU A 88 19.27 -7.72 -6.17
N ALA A 89 18.23 -7.92 -5.37
CA ALA A 89 17.66 -9.24 -5.10
C ALA A 89 17.10 -9.91 -6.35
N VAL A 90 16.60 -9.12 -7.31
CA VAL A 90 16.14 -9.59 -8.64
C VAL A 90 17.33 -9.88 -9.58
N GLY A 91 18.54 -9.38 -9.28
CA GLY A 91 19.75 -9.58 -10.08
C GLY A 91 19.87 -8.60 -11.25
N VAL A 92 19.26 -7.42 -11.14
CA VAL A 92 19.28 -6.38 -12.20
C VAL A 92 19.96 -5.09 -11.74
N ALA A 93 20.31 -4.92 -10.47
CA ALA A 93 21.05 -3.76 -10.01
C ALA A 93 22.47 -3.72 -10.60
N ALA A 94 22.98 -2.52 -10.89
CA ALA A 94 24.35 -2.35 -11.33
C ALA A 94 25.34 -2.81 -10.26
N ALA A 95 26.43 -3.49 -10.66
CA ALA A 95 27.50 -3.94 -9.77
C ALA A 95 28.25 -2.78 -9.11
N ASP A 96 28.33 -1.66 -9.80
CA ASP A 96 29.01 -0.44 -9.35
C ASP A 96 28.47 0.79 -10.06
N GLU A 97 28.91 1.97 -9.60
CA GLU A 97 28.49 3.26 -10.17
C GLU A 97 28.96 3.46 -11.62
N SER A 98 30.08 2.84 -12.02
CA SER A 98 30.56 2.88 -13.41
C SER A 98 29.61 2.12 -14.33
N SER A 99 29.23 0.91 -13.93
CA SER A 99 28.25 0.08 -14.64
C SER A 99 26.89 0.78 -14.76
N ARG A 100 26.44 1.47 -13.69
CA ARG A 100 25.21 2.27 -13.71
C ARG A 100 25.30 3.42 -14.72
N ARG A 101 26.40 4.17 -14.70
CA ARG A 101 26.62 5.23 -15.71
C ARG A 101 26.63 4.69 -17.13
N ASN A 102 27.29 3.55 -17.34
CA ASN A 102 27.34 2.89 -18.64
C ASN A 102 25.93 2.44 -19.10
N ALA A 103 25.13 1.84 -18.23
CA ALA A 103 23.74 1.48 -18.52
C ALA A 103 22.91 2.70 -18.91
N ARG A 104 23.04 3.81 -18.18
CA ARG A 104 22.35 5.08 -18.51
C ARG A 104 22.77 5.64 -19.86
N ARG A 105 24.06 5.57 -20.22
CA ARG A 105 24.55 6.00 -21.56
C ARG A 105 23.94 5.17 -22.68
N LEU A 106 23.85 3.83 -22.49
CA LEU A 106 23.18 2.96 -23.46
C LEU A 106 21.71 3.35 -23.62
N LEU A 107 21.00 3.57 -22.52
CA LEU A 107 19.59 4.01 -22.55
C LEU A 107 19.44 5.37 -23.24
N GLU A 108 20.28 6.33 -22.94
CA GLU A 108 20.23 7.68 -23.56
C GLU A 108 20.27 7.62 -25.08
N ASN A 109 21.02 6.67 -25.67
CA ASN A 109 21.13 6.48 -27.11
C ASN A 109 20.00 5.60 -27.70
N THR A 110 19.25 4.88 -26.87
CA THR A 110 18.21 3.94 -27.33
C THR A 110 16.98 4.70 -27.85
N LYS A 111 16.45 4.26 -28.98
CA LYS A 111 15.26 4.85 -29.60
C LYS A 111 14.00 4.37 -28.87
N LEU A 112 13.01 5.25 -28.76
CA LEU A 112 11.73 4.93 -28.17
C LEU A 112 11.00 3.80 -28.90
N GLY A 113 11.12 3.75 -30.23
CA GLY A 113 10.52 2.70 -31.05
C GLY A 113 11.13 1.32 -30.80
N ASP A 114 12.44 1.27 -30.52
CA ASP A 114 13.13 0.00 -30.26
C ASP A 114 12.71 -0.59 -28.90
N ILE A 115 12.48 0.25 -27.87
CA ILE A 115 11.90 -0.17 -26.60
C ILE A 115 10.50 -0.73 -26.83
N ASN A 116 9.65 -0.03 -27.57
CA ASN A 116 8.28 -0.46 -27.86
C ASN A 116 8.20 -1.76 -28.68
N ALA A 117 9.21 -2.04 -29.51
CA ALA A 117 9.29 -3.25 -30.31
C ALA A 117 9.76 -4.48 -29.52
N HIS A 118 10.33 -4.29 -28.33
CA HIS A 118 10.86 -5.34 -27.46
C HIS A 118 10.22 -5.28 -26.06
N PRO A 119 8.97 -5.72 -25.93
CA PRO A 119 8.28 -5.69 -24.65
C PRO A 119 8.97 -6.58 -23.62
N LEU A 120 9.19 -6.06 -22.41
CA LEU A 120 9.83 -6.80 -21.31
C LEU A 120 8.98 -7.98 -20.79
N LEU A 121 7.67 -7.85 -20.88
CA LEU A 121 6.70 -8.88 -20.49
C LEU A 121 5.44 -8.77 -21.37
N PRO A 122 5.26 -9.66 -22.35
CA PRO A 122 4.14 -9.63 -23.30
C PRO A 122 2.90 -10.33 -22.70
N ASP A 123 2.33 -9.77 -21.66
CA ASP A 123 1.12 -10.22 -20.97
C ASP A 123 -0.14 -9.46 -21.42
N SER A 124 -1.31 -9.75 -20.83
CA SER A 124 -2.55 -9.05 -21.17
C SER A 124 -2.52 -7.59 -20.74
N LEU A 125 -1.81 -7.28 -19.65
CA LEU A 125 -1.59 -5.91 -19.21
C LEU A 125 -0.76 -5.11 -20.23
N HIS A 126 0.32 -5.69 -20.79
CA HIS A 126 1.09 -5.05 -21.85
C HIS A 126 0.19 -4.73 -23.04
N THR A 127 -0.64 -5.69 -23.47
CA THR A 127 -1.57 -5.50 -24.59
C THR A 127 -2.53 -4.34 -24.33
N LEU A 128 -3.09 -4.24 -23.14
CA LEU A 128 -3.97 -3.13 -22.73
C LEU A 128 -3.24 -1.78 -22.74
N ILE A 129 -2.03 -1.73 -22.19
CA ILE A 129 -1.20 -0.51 -22.16
C ILE A 129 -0.89 -0.04 -23.58
N GLN A 130 -0.51 -0.94 -24.47
CA GLN A 130 -0.28 -0.63 -25.89
C GLN A 130 -1.53 -0.04 -26.57
N GLN A 131 -2.69 -0.66 -26.35
CA GLN A 131 -3.98 -0.18 -26.90
C GLN A 131 -4.38 1.20 -26.37
N SER A 132 -3.92 1.56 -25.16
CA SER A 132 -4.16 2.87 -24.55
C SER A 132 -3.15 3.95 -24.99
N THR A 133 -2.17 3.60 -25.80
CA THR A 133 -1.15 4.53 -26.32
C THR A 133 -1.58 5.01 -27.71
N ASP A 134 -1.54 6.33 -27.94
CA ASP A 134 -1.91 6.91 -29.24
C ASP A 134 -0.87 6.56 -30.32
N PRO A 135 -1.25 5.77 -31.35
CA PRO A 135 -0.30 5.28 -32.33
C PRO A 135 0.26 6.40 -33.24
N ALA A 136 -0.48 7.50 -33.43
CA ALA A 136 -0.01 8.60 -34.24
C ALA A 136 1.14 9.35 -33.55
N SER A 137 0.95 9.69 -32.26
CA SER A 137 1.98 10.33 -31.45
C SER A 137 3.18 9.40 -31.22
N ALA A 138 2.95 8.10 -30.98
CA ALA A 138 4.01 7.10 -30.85
C ALA A 138 4.83 6.95 -32.13
N GLY A 139 4.19 6.98 -33.32
CA GLY A 139 4.85 6.94 -34.61
C GLY A 139 5.79 8.13 -34.86
N ILE A 140 5.41 9.33 -34.41
CA ILE A 140 6.24 10.53 -34.50
C ILE A 140 7.49 10.40 -33.63
N THR A 141 7.33 9.88 -32.40
CA THR A 141 8.43 9.81 -31.42
C THR A 141 9.31 8.56 -31.59
N SER A 142 8.88 7.56 -32.34
CA SER A 142 9.55 6.25 -32.46
C SER A 142 11.03 6.29 -32.85
N LYS A 143 11.41 7.26 -33.69
CA LYS A 143 12.79 7.44 -34.18
C LYS A 143 13.68 8.27 -33.25
N LEU A 144 13.10 8.87 -32.20
CA LEU A 144 13.78 9.71 -31.26
C LEU A 144 14.39 8.88 -30.13
N THR A 145 15.47 9.36 -29.53
CA THR A 145 16.15 8.67 -28.43
C THR A 145 15.61 9.09 -27.08
N LEU A 146 15.91 8.31 -26.03
CA LEU A 146 15.59 8.70 -24.66
C LEU A 146 16.30 10.00 -24.23
N SER A 147 17.51 10.26 -24.73
CA SER A 147 18.21 11.54 -24.52
C SER A 147 17.43 12.72 -25.12
N TRP A 148 16.85 12.55 -26.31
CA TRP A 148 15.96 13.56 -26.89
C TRP A 148 14.74 13.78 -25.99
N LEU A 149 14.07 12.70 -25.55
CA LEU A 149 12.89 12.80 -24.67
C LEU A 149 13.24 13.50 -23.35
N LYS A 150 14.34 13.12 -22.70
CA LYS A 150 14.88 13.82 -21.52
C LYS A 150 15.02 15.33 -21.78
N SER A 151 15.66 15.69 -22.89
CA SER A 151 15.85 17.10 -23.28
C SER A 151 14.53 17.82 -23.53
N ALA A 152 13.56 17.16 -24.17
CA ALA A 152 12.23 17.70 -24.42
C ALA A 152 11.49 17.97 -23.08
N LEU A 153 11.46 17.00 -22.17
CA LEU A 153 10.83 17.16 -20.84
C LEU A 153 11.43 18.30 -20.03
N LEU A 154 12.74 18.54 -20.15
CA LEU A 154 13.44 19.61 -19.46
C LEU A 154 13.23 21.00 -20.06
N ARG A 155 13.03 21.10 -21.40
CA ARG A 155 13.01 22.38 -22.13
C ARG A 155 11.62 22.84 -22.53
N LEU A 156 10.72 21.92 -22.88
CA LEU A 156 9.39 22.25 -23.36
C LEU A 156 8.48 22.75 -22.21
N ASP A 157 7.47 23.51 -22.58
CA ASP A 157 6.36 23.89 -21.69
C ASP A 157 5.36 22.73 -21.50
N GLU A 158 4.45 22.91 -20.57
CA GLU A 158 3.43 21.90 -20.24
C GLU A 158 2.59 21.48 -21.46
N ALA A 159 2.12 22.46 -22.25
CA ALA A 159 1.24 22.19 -23.39
C ALA A 159 1.95 21.31 -24.43
N SER A 160 3.21 21.61 -24.72
CA SER A 160 4.04 20.82 -25.63
C SER A 160 4.33 19.42 -25.09
N ILE A 161 4.63 19.29 -23.80
CA ILE A 161 4.82 17.98 -23.17
C ILE A 161 3.52 17.14 -23.26
N LYS A 162 2.38 17.75 -23.01
CA LYS A 162 1.07 17.06 -23.09
C LYS A 162 0.72 16.56 -24.49
N THR A 163 1.30 17.12 -25.54
CA THR A 163 1.14 16.56 -26.90
C THR A 163 1.95 15.28 -27.13
N LEU A 164 3.05 15.09 -26.38
CA LEU A 164 3.87 13.88 -26.45
C LEU A 164 3.31 12.74 -25.60
N MET A 165 2.73 13.06 -24.43
CA MET A 165 2.33 12.10 -23.41
C MET A 165 1.43 10.95 -23.93
N PRO A 166 0.42 11.16 -24.79
CA PRO A 166 -0.42 10.08 -25.29
C PRO A 166 0.34 9.00 -26.08
N GLY A 167 1.48 9.36 -26.69
CA GLY A 167 2.31 8.44 -27.47
C GLY A 167 3.40 7.74 -26.66
N LEU A 168 3.55 8.03 -25.37
CA LEU A 168 4.57 7.40 -24.53
C LEU A 168 4.03 6.11 -23.91
N SER A 169 4.71 4.98 -24.15
CA SER A 169 4.44 3.73 -23.45
C SER A 169 4.98 3.75 -22.03
N SER A 170 4.49 2.83 -21.19
CA SER A 170 4.94 2.72 -19.80
C SER A 170 6.42 2.37 -19.72
N GLU A 171 6.91 1.49 -20.60
CA GLU A 171 8.32 1.11 -20.64
C GLU A 171 9.21 2.32 -21.02
N VAL A 172 8.79 3.15 -21.97
CA VAL A 172 9.51 4.39 -22.35
C VAL A 172 9.52 5.37 -21.17
N ILE A 173 8.39 5.55 -20.48
CA ILE A 173 8.29 6.44 -19.31
C ILE A 173 9.18 5.92 -18.17
N GLY A 174 9.14 4.62 -17.88
CA GLY A 174 10.02 3.99 -16.89
C GLY A 174 11.51 4.14 -17.25
N CYS A 175 11.88 4.03 -18.52
CA CYS A 175 13.27 4.20 -18.97
C CYS A 175 13.74 5.66 -18.85
N VAL A 176 12.90 6.66 -19.19
CA VAL A 176 13.36 8.06 -19.15
C VAL A 176 13.59 8.56 -17.72
N VAL A 177 12.82 8.13 -16.74
CA VAL A 177 13.03 8.57 -15.33
C VAL A 177 14.35 8.06 -14.76
N LYS A 178 14.85 6.90 -15.22
CA LYS A 178 16.14 6.35 -14.79
C LYS A 178 17.35 7.21 -15.17
N ILE A 179 17.26 7.93 -16.29
CA ILE A 179 18.34 8.80 -16.80
C ILE A 179 18.20 10.25 -16.31
N LEU A 180 17.16 10.58 -15.53
CA LEU A 180 16.97 11.90 -14.89
C LEU A 180 17.59 11.90 -13.49
N SER A 181 18.27 13.01 -13.11
CA SER A 181 18.69 13.25 -11.73
C SER A 181 17.48 13.64 -10.86
N ASN A 182 17.64 13.69 -9.53
CA ASN A 182 16.57 14.14 -8.63
C ASN A 182 16.13 15.58 -8.94
N GLU A 183 17.07 16.48 -9.23
CA GLU A 183 16.78 17.86 -9.63
C GLU A 183 16.04 17.92 -10.95
N GLU A 184 16.41 17.07 -11.92
CA GLU A 184 15.76 16.98 -13.22
C GLU A 184 14.33 16.41 -13.08
N LEU A 185 14.13 15.36 -12.25
CA LEU A 185 12.80 14.83 -11.92
C LEU A 185 11.92 15.91 -11.27
N THR A 186 12.46 16.66 -10.31
CA THR A 186 11.76 17.77 -9.67
C THR A 186 11.34 18.82 -10.70
N ARG A 187 12.26 19.22 -11.60
CA ARG A 187 11.96 20.21 -12.66
C ARG A 187 10.89 19.72 -13.63
N VAL A 188 10.85 18.44 -13.96
CA VAL A 188 9.79 17.86 -14.82
C VAL A 188 8.47 17.81 -14.06
N GLY A 189 8.49 17.36 -12.80
CA GLY A 189 7.31 17.31 -11.95
C GLY A 189 6.61 18.66 -11.77
N GLN A 190 7.37 19.75 -11.66
CA GLN A 190 6.86 21.13 -11.52
C GLN A 190 6.14 21.68 -12.76
N LYS A 191 6.22 21.00 -13.89
CA LYS A 191 5.67 21.49 -15.16
C LYS A 191 4.39 20.81 -15.59
N ILE A 192 4.08 19.62 -15.08
CA ILE A 192 2.98 18.79 -15.54
C ILE A 192 1.90 18.69 -14.48
N PHE A 193 0.67 19.06 -14.83
CA PHE A 193 -0.47 19.08 -13.92
C PHE A 193 -1.67 18.40 -14.56
N ASN A 194 -2.23 17.40 -13.89
CA ASN A 194 -3.39 16.62 -14.35
C ASN A 194 -4.50 16.69 -13.29
N PRO A 195 -5.21 17.83 -13.18
CA PRO A 195 -6.18 18.02 -12.10
C PRO A 195 -7.36 17.06 -12.20
N LEU A 196 -7.92 16.71 -11.04
CA LEU A 196 -9.20 15.99 -10.98
C LEU A 196 -10.35 16.87 -11.51
N PRO A 197 -11.29 16.28 -12.25
CA PRO A 197 -12.35 17.03 -12.90
C PRO A 197 -13.18 17.87 -11.93
N GLY A 198 -13.31 19.18 -12.25
CA GLY A 198 -14.10 20.11 -11.46
C GLY A 198 -13.52 20.47 -10.10
N THR A 199 -12.20 20.31 -9.91
CA THR A 199 -11.47 20.65 -8.68
C THR A 199 -10.18 21.39 -8.98
N ASN A 200 -9.54 21.94 -7.92
CA ASN A 200 -8.18 22.45 -7.98
C ASN A 200 -7.12 21.38 -7.62
N ILE A 201 -7.54 20.18 -7.24
CA ILE A 201 -6.65 19.10 -6.81
C ILE A 201 -5.80 18.65 -8.01
N GLY A 202 -4.48 18.71 -7.87
CA GLY A 202 -3.53 18.42 -8.94
C GLY A 202 -3.28 19.59 -9.90
N GLN A 203 -3.80 20.80 -9.64
CA GLN A 203 -3.43 22.03 -10.33
C GLN A 203 -2.12 22.62 -9.76
N GLN A 204 -1.47 23.47 -10.55
CA GLN A 204 -0.29 24.19 -10.12
C GLN A 204 -0.62 25.06 -8.88
N GLY A 205 0.23 24.97 -7.86
CA GLY A 205 0.08 25.73 -6.62
C GLY A 205 -0.96 25.18 -5.65
N TYR A 206 -1.56 24.02 -5.95
CA TYR A 206 -2.48 23.33 -5.04
C TYR A 206 -1.89 21.98 -4.60
N MET A 207 -2.12 21.63 -3.35
CA MET A 207 -1.76 20.34 -2.77
C MET A 207 -2.89 19.87 -1.87
N GLY A 208 -3.47 18.72 -2.21
CA GLY A 208 -4.56 18.12 -1.48
C GLY A 208 -4.11 17.23 -0.33
N ALA A 209 -5.10 16.72 0.40
CA ALA A 209 -4.91 15.78 1.49
C ALA A 209 -5.95 14.65 1.42
N ARG A 210 -5.51 13.39 1.45
CA ARG A 210 -6.37 12.27 1.74
C ARG A 210 -6.34 11.99 3.23
N ILE A 211 -7.45 12.16 3.93
CA ILE A 211 -7.55 11.66 5.31
C ILE A 211 -7.66 10.14 5.28
N GLN A 212 -6.79 9.46 6.05
CA GLN A 212 -6.83 8.02 6.28
C GLN A 212 -7.27 7.73 7.72
N PRO A 213 -8.57 7.68 8.00
CA PRO A 213 -9.08 7.56 9.35
C PRO A 213 -9.19 6.09 9.76
N ASN A 214 -8.06 5.39 9.86
CA ASN A 214 -8.03 3.98 10.15
C ASN A 214 -8.36 3.68 11.61
N SER A 215 -9.09 2.58 11.84
CA SER A 215 -9.36 2.04 13.17
C SER A 215 -8.92 0.57 13.24
N PRO A 216 -8.25 0.12 14.29
CA PRO A 216 -7.86 -1.29 14.45
C PRO A 216 -9.03 -2.28 14.46
N THR A 217 -10.26 -1.80 14.66
CA THR A 217 -11.48 -2.61 14.82
C THR A 217 -12.64 -2.14 13.95
N ASP A 218 -12.40 -1.30 12.93
CA ASP A 218 -13.45 -0.65 12.11
C ASP A 218 -14.48 0.14 12.94
N ASN A 219 -14.07 0.64 14.11
CA ASN A 219 -14.95 1.39 14.98
C ASN A 219 -15.33 2.75 14.37
N LEU A 220 -16.63 2.96 14.17
CA LEU A 220 -17.14 4.15 13.46
C LEU A 220 -16.83 5.47 14.18
N ASP A 221 -16.74 5.47 15.51
CA ASP A 221 -16.37 6.68 16.26
C ASP A 221 -14.89 6.98 16.12
N ASP A 222 -14.02 5.97 16.11
CA ASP A 222 -12.58 6.17 15.85
C ASP A 222 -12.35 6.82 14.48
N ILE A 223 -13.06 6.33 13.45
CA ILE A 223 -12.99 6.86 12.08
C ILE A 223 -13.51 8.29 12.03
N LYS A 224 -14.69 8.54 12.60
CA LYS A 224 -15.34 9.85 12.60
C LYS A 224 -14.50 10.93 13.28
N TRP A 225 -13.94 10.63 14.43
CA TRP A 225 -13.13 11.60 15.19
C TRP A 225 -11.84 11.96 14.51
N GLN A 226 -11.22 11.03 13.76
CA GLN A 226 -10.05 11.35 12.93
C GLN A 226 -10.42 12.31 11.78
N VAL A 227 -11.60 12.14 11.16
CA VAL A 227 -12.09 13.09 10.14
C VAL A 227 -12.32 14.47 10.75
N PHE A 228 -12.99 14.56 11.89
CA PHE A 228 -13.18 15.84 12.58
C PHE A 228 -11.85 16.49 12.96
N ASN A 229 -10.87 15.68 13.33
CA ASN A 229 -9.53 16.14 13.67
C ASN A 229 -8.82 16.73 12.44
N GLY A 230 -8.83 16.06 11.28
CA GLY A 230 -8.27 16.59 10.05
C GLY A 230 -8.91 17.92 9.63
N TRP A 231 -10.23 17.99 9.64
CA TRP A 231 -10.97 19.21 9.31
C TRP A 231 -10.71 20.35 10.30
N ALA A 232 -10.42 20.04 11.57
CA ALA A 232 -10.03 21.06 12.54
C ALA A 232 -8.68 21.71 12.23
N PHE A 233 -7.77 21.00 11.54
CA PHE A 233 -6.51 21.55 11.01
C PHE A 233 -6.66 22.15 9.60
N GLY A 234 -7.87 22.20 9.05
CA GLY A 234 -8.10 22.62 7.67
C GLY A 234 -7.44 21.65 6.66
N VAL A 235 -7.51 20.34 6.92
CA VAL A 235 -6.90 19.25 6.13
C VAL A 235 -7.96 18.27 5.71
N GLY A 236 -7.84 17.69 4.49
CA GLY A 236 -8.74 16.68 3.95
C GLY A 236 -9.70 17.25 2.93
N ASP A 237 -9.32 17.19 1.66
CA ASP A 237 -10.03 17.77 0.53
C ASP A 237 -10.06 16.85 -0.71
N VAL A 238 -9.36 15.72 -0.70
CA VAL A 238 -9.29 14.79 -1.83
C VAL A 238 -10.24 13.62 -1.66
N VAL A 239 -10.12 12.89 -0.57
CA VAL A 239 -10.95 11.73 -0.25
C VAL A 239 -10.88 11.40 1.24
N LEU A 240 -11.97 10.92 1.81
CA LEU A 240 -11.99 10.22 3.08
C LEU A 240 -11.75 8.73 2.79
N GLY A 241 -10.52 8.28 2.93
CA GLY A 241 -10.09 6.93 2.51
C GLY A 241 -9.75 6.04 3.69
N CYS A 242 -10.66 5.14 4.10
CA CYS A 242 -10.48 4.24 5.23
C CYS A 242 -10.06 2.85 4.78
N ASN A 243 -8.98 2.30 5.36
CA ASN A 243 -8.61 0.90 5.17
C ASN A 243 -9.42 0.03 6.13
N PRO A 244 -10.22 -0.94 5.65
CA PRO A 244 -11.00 -1.79 6.53
C PRO A 244 -10.13 -2.89 7.13
N VAL A 245 -10.43 -3.26 8.38
CA VAL A 245 -9.92 -4.48 9.00
C VAL A 245 -10.68 -5.68 8.45
N ASN A 246 -11.99 -5.56 8.33
CA ASN A 246 -12.88 -6.62 7.86
C ASN A 246 -13.36 -6.34 6.43
N SER A 247 -13.24 -7.33 5.56
CA SER A 247 -13.70 -7.27 4.17
C SER A 247 -15.14 -7.79 3.95
N ASP A 248 -15.89 -8.05 5.03
CA ASP A 248 -17.30 -8.40 4.93
C ASP A 248 -18.11 -7.22 4.35
N PRO A 249 -18.94 -7.42 3.31
CA PRO A 249 -19.69 -6.33 2.69
C PRO A 249 -20.54 -5.51 3.65
N ALA A 250 -21.11 -6.12 4.69
CA ALA A 250 -21.93 -5.40 5.68
C ALA A 250 -21.08 -4.48 6.57
N SER A 251 -19.88 -4.92 6.96
CA SER A 251 -18.92 -4.09 7.71
C SER A 251 -18.41 -2.93 6.86
N VAL A 252 -18.00 -3.21 5.62
CA VAL A 252 -17.58 -2.18 4.66
C VAL A 252 -18.70 -1.17 4.42
N ALA A 253 -19.95 -1.63 4.20
CA ALA A 253 -21.10 -0.77 4.01
C ALA A 253 -21.41 0.13 5.24
N ALA A 254 -21.13 -0.35 6.45
CA ALA A 254 -21.31 0.47 7.65
C ALA A 254 -20.35 1.67 7.68
N VAL A 255 -19.10 1.45 7.31
CA VAL A 255 -18.09 2.53 7.21
C VAL A 255 -18.42 3.47 6.04
N GLU A 256 -18.76 2.95 4.84
CA GLU A 256 -19.17 3.77 3.68
C GLU A 256 -20.34 4.71 4.04
N ARG A 257 -21.38 4.18 4.66
CA ARG A 257 -22.55 4.98 5.07
C ARG A 257 -22.19 6.05 6.09
N MET A 258 -21.33 5.75 7.05
CA MET A 258 -20.91 6.75 8.04
C MET A 258 -20.09 7.87 7.38
N LEU A 259 -19.15 7.55 6.48
CA LEU A 259 -18.40 8.55 5.73
C LEU A 259 -19.29 9.38 4.81
N TYR A 260 -20.22 8.74 4.10
CA TYR A 260 -21.20 9.43 3.28
C TYR A 260 -22.12 10.35 4.09
N GLU A 261 -22.54 9.90 5.28
CA GLU A 261 -23.35 10.71 6.20
C GLU A 261 -22.59 11.96 6.67
N LEU A 262 -21.29 11.86 6.96
CA LEU A 262 -20.47 13.01 7.29
C LEU A 262 -20.44 14.03 6.12
N LEU A 263 -20.18 13.55 4.91
CA LEU A 263 -20.13 14.42 3.74
C LEU A 263 -21.49 15.08 3.45
N THR A 264 -22.58 14.34 3.54
CA THR A 264 -23.93 14.89 3.29
C THR A 264 -24.38 15.85 4.38
N THR A 265 -24.04 15.61 5.65
CA THR A 265 -24.34 16.51 6.77
C THR A 265 -23.73 17.89 6.54
N PHE A 266 -22.50 17.95 6.04
CA PHE A 266 -21.82 19.22 5.76
C PHE A 266 -22.02 19.74 4.32
N GLY A 267 -22.79 19.05 3.48
CA GLY A 267 -23.02 19.42 2.08
C GLY A 267 -21.78 19.26 1.19
N LEU A 268 -20.93 18.27 1.48
CA LEU A 268 -19.66 18.04 0.79
C LEU A 268 -19.66 16.87 -0.19
N GLN A 269 -20.77 16.11 -0.31
CA GLN A 269 -20.87 14.92 -1.15
C GLN A 269 -20.56 15.16 -2.64
N ASP A 270 -20.74 16.41 -3.11
CA ASP A 270 -20.40 16.85 -4.46
C ASP A 270 -19.04 17.57 -4.54
N VAL A 271 -18.34 17.72 -3.43
CA VAL A 271 -17.01 18.37 -3.35
C VAL A 271 -15.91 17.34 -3.31
N MET A 272 -16.04 16.32 -2.46
CA MET A 272 -15.08 15.26 -2.30
C MET A 272 -15.74 13.89 -2.10
N PRO A 273 -15.12 12.80 -2.55
CA PRO A 273 -15.61 11.44 -2.32
C PRO A 273 -15.18 10.89 -0.94
N HIS A 274 -15.77 9.75 -0.63
CA HIS A 274 -15.27 8.80 0.37
C HIS A 274 -14.90 7.48 -0.32
N CYS A 275 -14.19 6.62 0.38
CA CYS A 275 -13.80 5.30 -0.10
C CYS A 275 -13.41 4.40 1.07
N VAL A 276 -13.95 3.19 1.13
CA VAL A 276 -13.40 2.13 1.96
C VAL A 276 -12.51 1.26 1.07
N LEU A 277 -11.23 1.13 1.43
CA LEU A 277 -10.20 0.51 0.59
C LEU A 277 -10.28 -1.03 0.67
N SER A 278 -11.44 -1.59 0.34
CA SER A 278 -11.67 -3.02 0.19
C SER A 278 -11.49 -3.46 -1.27
N HIS A 279 -11.41 -4.76 -1.51
CA HIS A 279 -11.32 -5.30 -2.88
C HIS A 279 -12.47 -4.78 -3.75
N ILE A 280 -12.21 -4.53 -5.04
CA ILE A 280 -13.19 -3.92 -5.96
C ILE A 280 -14.49 -4.73 -6.08
N ASP A 281 -14.45 -6.06 -5.96
CA ASP A 281 -15.66 -6.89 -5.95
C ASP A 281 -16.50 -6.68 -4.69
N VAL A 282 -15.86 -6.38 -3.55
CA VAL A 282 -16.58 -6.03 -2.31
C VAL A 282 -17.26 -4.68 -2.48
N GLN A 283 -16.59 -3.70 -3.10
CA GLN A 283 -17.19 -2.40 -3.44
C GLN A 283 -18.41 -2.57 -4.35
N ALA A 284 -18.31 -3.43 -5.36
CA ALA A 284 -19.41 -3.73 -6.28
C ALA A 284 -20.58 -4.41 -5.55
N GLU A 285 -20.32 -5.31 -4.61
CA GLU A 285 -21.35 -5.96 -3.81
C GLU A 285 -22.02 -4.97 -2.84
N VAL A 286 -21.26 -4.07 -2.21
CA VAL A 286 -21.80 -2.99 -1.37
C VAL A 286 -22.72 -2.08 -2.19
N GLU A 287 -22.29 -1.64 -3.38
CA GLU A 287 -23.11 -0.80 -4.26
C GLU A 287 -24.42 -1.50 -4.68
N LYS A 288 -24.37 -2.81 -4.94
CA LYS A 288 -25.53 -3.61 -5.29
C LYS A 288 -26.53 -3.73 -4.12
N GLN A 289 -26.03 -3.90 -2.89
CA GLN A 289 -26.87 -4.01 -1.69
C GLN A 289 -27.37 -2.64 -1.21
N TYR A 290 -26.60 -1.59 -1.38
CA TYR A 290 -26.83 -0.23 -0.91
C TYR A 290 -26.54 0.81 -2.00
N PRO A 291 -27.37 0.89 -3.06
CA PRO A 291 -27.11 1.75 -4.22
C PRO A 291 -26.91 3.23 -3.86
N GLY A 292 -25.88 3.84 -4.44
CA GLY A 292 -25.53 5.25 -4.25
C GLY A 292 -24.81 5.57 -2.96
N GLN A 293 -24.41 4.58 -2.16
CA GLN A 293 -23.69 4.78 -0.91
C GLN A 293 -22.18 4.60 -1.02
N THR A 294 -21.68 4.06 -2.12
CA THR A 294 -20.24 4.02 -2.42
C THR A 294 -19.78 5.28 -3.12
N GLY A 295 -18.61 5.79 -2.75
CA GLY A 295 -17.95 6.88 -3.45
C GLY A 295 -17.03 6.38 -4.57
N LEU A 296 -15.73 6.50 -4.39
CA LEU A 296 -14.72 5.89 -5.26
C LEU A 296 -14.67 4.37 -5.04
N TRP A 297 -14.49 3.61 -6.10
CA TRP A 297 -14.14 2.21 -5.97
C TRP A 297 -12.65 2.04 -6.00
N PHE A 298 -12.16 1.28 -5.05
CA PHE A 298 -10.74 1.07 -4.81
C PHE A 298 -10.26 -0.26 -5.36
N GLN A 299 -9.02 -0.28 -5.87
CA GLN A 299 -8.24 -1.50 -6.05
C GLN A 299 -6.75 -1.18 -6.04
N SER A 300 -5.96 -1.99 -5.35
CA SER A 300 -4.52 -2.04 -5.56
C SER A 300 -4.18 -2.84 -6.82
N ILE A 301 -3.24 -2.36 -7.61
CA ILE A 301 -2.87 -2.95 -8.88
C ILE A 301 -1.36 -3.21 -8.95
N ALA A 302 -1.00 -4.29 -9.64
CA ALA A 302 0.39 -4.70 -9.90
C ALA A 302 0.79 -4.45 -11.36
N GLY A 303 2.08 -4.51 -11.63
CA GLY A 303 2.67 -4.23 -12.95
C GLY A 303 2.68 -5.41 -13.92
N ASN A 304 2.07 -6.56 -13.55
CA ASN A 304 1.95 -7.72 -14.43
C ASN A 304 0.77 -8.60 -14.03
N ASP A 305 0.34 -9.47 -14.97
CA ASP A 305 -0.82 -10.33 -14.80
C ASP A 305 -0.68 -11.32 -13.62
N THR A 306 0.50 -11.90 -13.45
CA THR A 306 0.72 -12.91 -12.40
C THR A 306 0.70 -12.30 -11.01
N ALA A 307 1.27 -11.12 -10.83
CA ALA A 307 1.18 -10.39 -9.58
C ALA A 307 -0.26 -9.92 -9.29
N ASN A 308 -1.00 -9.43 -10.29
CA ASN A 308 -2.40 -9.07 -10.16
C ASN A 308 -3.28 -10.29 -9.76
N ALA A 309 -2.98 -11.46 -10.30
CA ALA A 309 -3.73 -12.68 -9.99
C ALA A 309 -3.62 -13.09 -8.51
N THR A 310 -2.52 -12.75 -7.82
CA THR A 310 -2.38 -13.01 -6.37
C THR A 310 -3.42 -12.28 -5.53
N PHE A 311 -3.96 -11.17 -6.05
CA PHE A 311 -5.01 -10.36 -5.42
C PHE A 311 -6.40 -10.64 -6.01
N ASP A 312 -6.52 -11.65 -6.86
CA ASP A 312 -7.73 -11.93 -7.64
C ASP A 312 -8.14 -10.73 -8.53
N VAL A 313 -7.17 -10.07 -9.10
CA VAL A 313 -7.31 -8.99 -10.07
C VAL A 313 -6.87 -9.49 -11.44
N SER A 314 -7.63 -9.13 -12.49
CA SER A 314 -7.24 -9.34 -13.88
C SER A 314 -7.60 -8.11 -14.71
N VAL A 315 -6.97 -7.96 -15.85
CA VAL A 315 -7.28 -6.89 -16.82
C VAL A 315 -8.77 -6.90 -17.18
N GLU A 316 -9.32 -8.07 -17.49
CA GLU A 316 -10.74 -8.23 -17.84
C GLU A 316 -11.66 -7.78 -16.71
N LYS A 317 -11.42 -8.24 -15.47
CA LYS A 317 -12.19 -7.87 -14.29
C LYS A 317 -12.19 -6.36 -14.07
N MET A 318 -11.02 -5.73 -14.14
CA MET A 318 -10.89 -4.30 -13.92
C MET A 318 -11.58 -3.47 -15.01
N LEU A 319 -11.49 -3.89 -16.27
CA LEU A 319 -12.22 -3.27 -17.38
C LEU A 319 -13.73 -3.40 -17.21
N ALA A 320 -14.22 -4.57 -16.74
CA ALA A 320 -15.63 -4.78 -16.45
C ALA A 320 -16.15 -3.83 -15.36
N HIS A 321 -15.43 -3.70 -14.24
CA HIS A 321 -15.77 -2.76 -13.18
C HIS A 321 -15.71 -1.31 -13.66
N ALA A 322 -14.64 -0.90 -14.35
CA ALA A 322 -14.50 0.45 -14.90
C ALA A 322 -15.67 0.84 -15.83
N ALA A 323 -16.15 -0.12 -16.62
CA ALA A 323 -17.28 0.08 -17.53
C ALA A 323 -18.63 0.38 -16.80
N THR A 324 -18.75 0.09 -15.52
CA THR A 324 -19.92 0.44 -14.70
C THR A 324 -19.84 1.83 -14.08
N ARG A 325 -18.63 2.44 -14.04
CA ARG A 325 -18.36 3.70 -13.31
C ARG A 325 -18.69 4.92 -14.17
N SER A 326 -19.96 5.15 -14.46
CA SER A 326 -20.42 6.31 -15.24
C SER A 326 -20.81 7.53 -14.39
N GLY A 327 -20.70 7.45 -13.06
CA GLY A 327 -20.99 8.53 -12.12
C GLY A 327 -19.90 9.60 -12.06
N ARG A 328 -20.03 10.52 -11.09
CA ARG A 328 -19.02 11.55 -10.82
C ARG A 328 -17.70 10.93 -10.36
N TYR A 329 -17.77 10.00 -9.41
CA TYR A 329 -16.62 9.34 -8.80
C TYR A 329 -16.37 7.99 -9.48
N GLY A 330 -15.17 7.82 -10.00
CA GLY A 330 -14.74 6.63 -10.73
C GLY A 330 -13.96 5.66 -9.86
N LEU A 331 -12.63 5.63 -10.06
CA LEU A 331 -11.73 4.65 -9.48
C LEU A 331 -10.58 5.33 -8.72
N TYR A 332 -10.12 4.63 -7.70
CA TYR A 332 -8.94 4.98 -6.91
C TYR A 332 -8.00 3.78 -6.84
N PHE A 333 -6.72 3.99 -7.13
CA PHE A 333 -5.72 2.95 -7.12
C PHE A 333 -4.61 3.27 -6.11
N GLU A 334 -4.14 2.24 -5.42
CA GLU A 334 -2.86 2.29 -4.71
C GLU A 334 -1.85 1.38 -5.41
N THR A 335 -0.60 1.85 -5.44
CA THR A 335 0.57 1.18 -6.01
C THR A 335 1.74 1.32 -5.04
N GLY A 336 2.90 0.80 -5.40
CA GLY A 336 4.14 0.97 -4.65
C GLY A 336 5.27 0.23 -5.32
N GLN A 337 6.41 0.89 -5.52
CA GLN A 337 7.60 0.26 -6.11
C GLN A 337 7.99 -0.98 -5.30
N GLY A 338 8.28 -2.08 -5.98
CA GLY A 338 8.70 -3.33 -5.37
C GLY A 338 7.57 -4.30 -5.03
N ALA A 339 6.30 -3.92 -5.13
CA ALA A 339 5.18 -4.82 -4.82
C ALA A 339 5.21 -6.10 -5.66
N ASP A 340 5.55 -6.02 -6.95
CA ASP A 340 5.68 -7.19 -7.83
C ASP A 340 6.81 -8.12 -7.39
N PHE A 341 7.96 -7.56 -6.97
CA PHE A 341 9.07 -8.31 -6.38
C PHE A 341 8.65 -8.99 -5.09
N THR A 342 8.09 -8.24 -4.15
CA THR A 342 7.64 -8.75 -2.85
C THR A 342 6.61 -9.87 -2.98
N ASN A 343 5.79 -9.85 -4.03
CA ASN A 343 4.85 -10.93 -4.34
C ASN A 343 5.45 -12.10 -5.15
N GLY A 344 6.76 -12.08 -5.44
CA GLY A 344 7.45 -13.14 -6.16
C GLY A 344 7.23 -13.18 -7.67
N HIS A 345 6.77 -12.09 -8.25
CA HIS A 345 6.43 -12.01 -9.66
C HIS A 345 7.18 -10.88 -10.40
N SER A 346 8.45 -10.68 -10.06
CA SER A 346 9.30 -9.67 -10.73
C SER A 346 9.69 -10.02 -12.17
N HIS A 347 9.68 -11.31 -12.52
CA HIS A 347 10.08 -11.80 -13.87
C HIS A 347 11.45 -11.30 -14.35
N GLY A 348 12.36 -10.97 -13.41
CA GLY A 348 13.67 -10.39 -13.75
C GLY A 348 13.59 -8.95 -14.25
N ILE A 349 12.49 -8.26 -14.02
CA ILE A 349 12.25 -6.86 -14.41
C ILE A 349 12.41 -5.97 -13.19
N ASP A 350 13.00 -4.81 -13.37
CA ASP A 350 13.24 -3.84 -12.31
C ASP A 350 11.96 -3.14 -11.83
N MET A 351 12.03 -2.58 -10.63
CA MET A 351 10.87 -2.04 -9.93
C MET A 351 10.27 -0.80 -10.57
N VAL A 352 11.10 0.04 -11.21
CA VAL A 352 10.64 1.26 -11.88
C VAL A 352 9.78 0.93 -13.11
N ILE A 353 10.15 -0.10 -13.88
CA ILE A 353 9.33 -0.55 -15.00
C ILE A 353 8.00 -1.14 -14.52
N HIS A 354 8.00 -1.97 -13.49
CA HIS A 354 6.76 -2.50 -12.92
C HIS A 354 5.83 -1.37 -12.45
N GLU A 355 6.36 -0.37 -11.75
CA GLU A 355 5.57 0.77 -11.29
C GLU A 355 5.01 1.58 -12.45
N SER A 356 5.81 1.87 -13.47
CA SER A 356 5.36 2.55 -14.67
C SER A 356 4.21 1.81 -15.38
N ARG A 357 4.26 0.47 -15.42
CA ARG A 357 3.19 -0.36 -16.01
C ARG A 357 1.88 -0.27 -15.20
N LYS A 358 1.94 -0.14 -13.88
CA LYS A 358 0.75 0.10 -13.03
C LYS A 358 0.08 1.43 -13.42
N TYR A 359 0.87 2.48 -13.66
CA TYR A 359 0.33 3.75 -14.13
C TYR A 359 -0.25 3.66 -15.54
N GLY A 360 0.33 2.85 -16.41
CA GLY A 360 -0.25 2.52 -17.72
C GLY A 360 -1.59 1.81 -17.59
N PHE A 361 -1.72 0.88 -16.63
CA PHE A 361 -2.99 0.22 -16.32
C PHE A 361 -4.04 1.22 -15.83
N ALA A 362 -3.68 2.07 -14.88
CA ALA A 362 -4.57 3.12 -14.38
C ALA A 362 -5.02 4.10 -15.49
N ARG A 363 -4.12 4.47 -16.42
CA ARG A 363 -4.42 5.28 -17.61
C ARG A 363 -5.49 4.62 -18.49
N ALA A 364 -5.32 3.33 -18.77
CA ALA A 364 -6.28 2.57 -19.57
C ALA A 364 -7.66 2.48 -18.90
N LEU A 365 -7.68 2.25 -17.58
CA LEU A 365 -8.91 2.22 -16.79
C LEU A 365 -9.59 3.59 -16.71
N LYS A 366 -8.82 4.69 -16.63
CA LYS A 366 -9.34 6.06 -16.72
C LYS A 366 -10.05 6.30 -18.04
N THR A 367 -9.47 5.85 -19.14
CA THR A 367 -10.10 5.90 -20.48
C THR A 367 -11.39 5.11 -20.49
N LYS A 368 -11.44 3.94 -19.86
CA LYS A 368 -12.63 3.10 -19.78
C LYS A 368 -13.76 3.75 -18.98
N VAL A 369 -13.44 4.45 -17.89
CA VAL A 369 -14.43 5.26 -17.14
C VAL A 369 -14.99 6.40 -18.01
N ALA A 370 -14.13 7.10 -18.77
CA ALA A 370 -14.59 8.14 -19.72
C ALA A 370 -15.56 7.57 -20.78
N GLU A 371 -15.24 6.38 -21.32
CA GLU A 371 -16.15 5.68 -22.24
C GLU A 371 -17.50 5.33 -21.60
N ALA A 372 -17.51 4.88 -20.35
CA ALA A 372 -18.73 4.57 -19.62
C ALA A 372 -19.59 5.82 -19.42
N GLN A 373 -18.98 6.96 -19.08
CA GLN A 373 -19.66 8.24 -18.97
C GLN A 373 -20.27 8.69 -20.32
N ARG A 374 -19.51 8.57 -21.42
CA ARG A 374 -19.96 8.88 -22.77
C ARG A 374 -21.17 8.01 -23.17
N LYS A 375 -21.09 6.69 -22.94
CA LYS A 375 -22.19 5.75 -23.21
C LYS A 375 -23.46 6.07 -22.39
N ALA A 376 -23.29 6.62 -21.18
CA ALA A 376 -24.39 7.07 -20.34
C ALA A 376 -24.92 8.48 -20.70
N GLY A 377 -24.42 9.09 -21.79
CA GLY A 377 -24.81 10.44 -22.21
C GLY A 377 -24.32 11.56 -21.30
N LYS A 378 -23.28 11.30 -20.50
CA LYS A 378 -22.69 12.27 -19.58
C LYS A 378 -21.43 12.91 -20.17
N LYS A 379 -21.06 14.08 -19.64
CA LYS A 379 -19.77 14.70 -19.97
C LYS A 379 -18.64 13.79 -19.48
N GLU A 380 -17.65 13.58 -20.34
CA GLU A 380 -16.44 12.85 -19.97
C GLU A 380 -15.61 13.66 -18.97
N ALA A 381 -15.62 13.21 -17.73
CA ALA A 381 -14.91 13.80 -16.62
C ALA A 381 -14.49 12.69 -15.63
N PRO A 382 -13.60 11.76 -16.05
CA PRO A 382 -13.27 10.56 -15.29
C PRO A 382 -12.46 10.93 -14.03
N TRP A 383 -13.10 10.85 -12.86
CA TRP A 383 -12.40 10.97 -11.59
C TRP A 383 -11.68 9.67 -11.30
N VAL A 384 -10.46 9.59 -11.75
CA VAL A 384 -9.55 8.45 -11.54
C VAL A 384 -8.19 8.99 -11.12
N HIS A 385 -7.67 8.49 -10.01
CA HIS A 385 -6.37 8.87 -9.50
C HIS A 385 -5.62 7.67 -8.89
N VAL A 386 -4.32 7.87 -8.70
CA VAL A 386 -3.42 6.89 -8.11
C VAL A 386 -2.75 7.52 -6.89
N ASN A 387 -2.53 6.72 -5.86
CA ASN A 387 -1.65 7.01 -4.75
C ASN A 387 -0.48 6.03 -4.77
N ASP A 388 0.73 6.53 -4.87
CA ASP A 388 1.91 5.69 -4.63
C ASP A 388 2.19 5.63 -3.13
N VAL A 389 2.30 4.42 -2.60
CA VAL A 389 2.60 4.11 -1.20
C VAL A 389 4.09 3.79 -1.11
N ALA A 390 4.92 4.84 -1.16
CA ALA A 390 6.32 4.75 -1.52
C ALA A 390 7.18 3.85 -0.62
N GLY A 391 7.11 3.98 0.69
CA GLY A 391 7.96 3.25 1.64
C GLY A 391 7.25 2.13 2.40
N PHE A 392 6.04 1.78 2.02
CA PHE A 392 5.21 0.82 2.77
C PHE A 392 5.62 -0.64 2.52
N ILE A 393 6.25 -0.95 1.40
CA ILE A 393 6.69 -2.31 1.04
C ILE A 393 7.67 -2.84 2.08
N GLY A 394 8.75 -2.12 2.36
CA GLY A 394 9.65 -2.47 3.43
C GLY A 394 11.14 -2.48 3.04
N PRO A 395 12.02 -2.89 3.97
CA PRO A 395 13.47 -2.82 3.82
C PRO A 395 14.05 -3.78 2.78
N GLU A 396 13.28 -4.73 2.29
CA GLU A 396 13.66 -5.62 1.18
C GLU A 396 13.63 -4.90 -0.17
N VAL A 397 12.94 -3.78 -0.27
CA VAL A 397 12.83 -2.96 -1.49
C VAL A 397 13.86 -1.84 -1.48
N PHE A 398 13.86 -1.02 -0.41
CA PHE A 398 14.85 0.01 -0.13
C PHE A 398 14.81 0.40 1.36
N ARG A 399 15.83 1.08 1.88
CA ARG A 399 16.02 1.28 3.32
C ARG A 399 16.17 2.72 3.75
N SER A 400 16.84 3.54 2.92
CA SER A 400 17.25 4.89 3.32
C SER A 400 16.26 5.97 2.90
N ARG A 401 16.35 7.14 3.56
CA ARG A 401 15.56 8.32 3.20
C ARG A 401 15.89 8.86 1.81
N GLU A 402 17.13 8.71 1.35
CA GLU A 402 17.56 9.12 0.01
C GLU A 402 16.90 8.26 -1.07
N GLN A 403 16.78 6.95 -0.82
CA GLN A 403 16.04 6.03 -1.69
C GLN A 403 14.54 6.33 -1.69
N LEU A 404 13.95 6.68 -0.54
CA LEU A 404 12.55 7.11 -0.44
C LEU A 404 12.30 8.39 -1.26
N VAL A 405 13.16 9.40 -1.13
CA VAL A 405 13.09 10.61 -1.96
C VAL A 405 13.16 10.27 -3.45
N ARG A 406 14.09 9.42 -3.84
CA ARG A 406 14.27 9.01 -5.23
C ARG A 406 13.02 8.28 -5.77
N CYS A 407 12.48 7.33 -5.03
CA CYS A 407 11.27 6.61 -5.34
C CYS A 407 10.09 7.57 -5.60
N CYS A 408 9.80 8.43 -4.63
CA CYS A 408 8.71 9.41 -4.76
C CYS A 408 8.85 10.34 -5.98
N LEU A 409 10.07 10.80 -6.29
CA LEU A 409 10.30 11.66 -7.45
C LEU A 409 10.10 10.93 -8.78
N GLU A 410 10.52 9.66 -8.87
CA GLU A 410 10.26 8.79 -10.02
C GLU A 410 8.76 8.61 -10.24
N ASP A 411 8.03 8.32 -9.16
CA ASP A 411 6.60 8.01 -9.20
C ASP A 411 5.75 9.23 -9.53
N ILE A 412 6.08 10.40 -8.99
CA ILE A 412 5.44 11.67 -9.40
C ILE A 412 5.57 11.88 -10.92
N VAL A 413 6.78 11.74 -11.45
CA VAL A 413 7.03 12.01 -12.87
C VAL A 413 6.37 10.96 -13.73
N MET A 414 6.47 9.67 -13.40
CA MET A 414 5.83 8.59 -14.14
C MET A 414 4.31 8.74 -14.15
N GLY A 415 3.68 8.97 -13.00
CA GLY A 415 2.23 9.17 -12.92
C GLY A 415 1.76 10.39 -13.73
N LYS A 416 2.48 11.51 -13.63
CA LYS A 416 2.17 12.71 -14.41
C LYS A 416 2.31 12.51 -15.92
N LEU A 417 3.34 11.80 -16.39
CA LEU A 417 3.53 11.48 -17.80
C LEU A 417 2.46 10.51 -18.34
N HIS A 418 1.86 9.68 -17.50
CA HIS A 418 0.69 8.87 -17.86
C HIS A 418 -0.63 9.67 -17.88
N GLY A 419 -0.61 10.98 -17.61
CA GLY A 419 -1.80 11.82 -17.59
C GLY A 419 -2.70 11.57 -16.36
N LEU A 420 -2.12 11.07 -15.26
CA LEU A 420 -2.80 10.80 -14.01
C LEU A 420 -2.58 11.93 -13.00
N MET A 421 -3.60 12.19 -12.18
CA MET A 421 -3.39 12.88 -10.93
C MET A 421 -2.81 11.87 -9.95
N ILE A 422 -1.60 12.14 -9.46
CA ILE A 422 -0.87 11.26 -8.58
C ILE A 422 -0.72 11.89 -7.20
N GLY A 423 -1.14 11.13 -6.18
CA GLY A 423 -0.85 11.40 -4.78
C GLY A 423 0.28 10.53 -4.28
N LEU A 424 0.82 10.90 -3.14
CA LEU A 424 1.88 10.15 -2.48
C LEU A 424 1.51 9.84 -1.03
N ASP A 425 1.92 8.66 -0.62
CA ASP A 425 2.16 8.35 0.76
C ASP A 425 3.69 8.36 0.98
N ILE A 426 4.21 9.50 1.45
CA ILE A 426 5.63 9.61 1.84
C ILE A 426 5.76 8.88 3.15
N CYS A 427 5.99 7.59 3.09
CA CYS A 427 5.85 6.71 4.25
C CYS A 427 7.05 5.77 4.44
N SER A 428 7.12 5.20 5.61
CA SER A 428 8.15 4.25 6.00
C SER A 428 7.58 3.24 6.98
N THR A 429 7.97 1.99 6.84
CA THR A 429 7.74 0.99 7.87
C THR A 429 8.78 1.15 8.98
N LEU A 430 8.41 0.79 10.22
CA LEU A 430 9.28 1.00 11.39
C LEU A 430 10.60 0.23 11.35
N HIS A 431 10.71 -0.81 10.52
CA HIS A 431 11.93 -1.59 10.34
C HIS A 431 12.87 -1.06 9.23
N MET A 432 12.47 -0.01 8.50
CA MET A 432 13.37 0.74 7.60
C MET A 432 14.25 1.72 8.38
N GLU A 433 15.31 2.20 7.74
CA GLU A 433 16.26 3.19 8.31
C GLU A 433 15.76 4.63 8.09
N VAL A 434 14.47 4.87 8.22
CA VAL A 434 13.81 6.17 8.09
C VAL A 434 13.15 6.52 9.41
N SER A 435 13.61 7.58 10.07
CA SER A 435 13.07 8.07 11.33
C SER A 435 11.90 9.04 11.14
N LEU A 436 11.26 9.43 12.25
CA LEU A 436 10.25 10.51 12.24
C LEU A 436 10.80 11.83 11.68
N ASP A 437 12.05 12.17 12.02
CA ASP A 437 12.69 13.40 11.54
C ASP A 437 13.15 13.28 10.08
N ASP A 438 13.48 12.06 9.61
CA ASP A 438 13.79 11.81 8.19
C ASP A 438 12.57 12.02 7.28
N LEU A 439 11.35 11.79 7.77
CA LEU A 439 10.15 12.10 7.00
C LEU A 439 10.04 13.58 6.69
N ASP A 440 10.40 14.47 7.62
CA ASP A 440 10.42 15.92 7.36
C ASP A 440 11.44 16.28 6.27
N TYR A 441 12.62 15.67 6.31
CA TYR A 441 13.61 15.80 5.25
C TYR A 441 13.05 15.32 3.90
N CYS A 442 12.43 14.14 3.85
CA CYS A 442 11.84 13.60 2.61
C CYS A 442 10.77 14.53 2.05
N ILE A 443 9.85 15.01 2.89
CA ILE A 443 8.81 15.97 2.50
C ILE A 443 9.45 17.20 1.84
N ASP A 444 10.48 17.79 2.47
CA ASP A 444 11.13 18.98 1.98
C ASP A 444 11.83 18.79 0.63
N GLN A 445 12.33 17.58 0.33
CA GLN A 445 12.95 17.26 -0.95
C GLN A 445 11.92 16.93 -2.04
N ILE A 446 10.77 16.36 -1.68
CA ILE A 446 9.77 15.85 -2.63
C ILE A 446 8.77 16.93 -3.03
N MET A 447 8.30 17.75 -2.07
CA MET A 447 7.23 18.72 -2.32
C MET A 447 7.48 19.70 -3.46
N PRO A 448 8.71 20.12 -3.78
CA PRO A 448 8.97 20.92 -4.98
C PRO A 448 8.53 20.26 -6.30
N ALA A 449 8.47 18.93 -6.38
CA ALA A 449 7.96 18.23 -7.57
C ALA A 449 6.42 18.27 -7.70
N SER A 450 5.73 18.85 -6.73
CA SER A 450 4.27 19.12 -6.75
C SER A 450 3.40 17.89 -6.98
N PRO A 451 3.42 16.87 -6.08
CA PRO A 451 2.40 15.81 -6.10
C PRO A 451 1.00 16.41 -5.95
N GLY A 452 -0.04 15.71 -6.41
CA GLY A 452 -1.41 16.21 -6.33
C GLY A 452 -1.98 16.25 -4.92
N TYR A 453 -1.56 15.32 -4.06
CA TYR A 453 -1.92 15.26 -2.63
C TYR A 453 -0.95 14.38 -1.85
N LEU A 454 -1.03 14.49 -0.52
CA LEU A 454 -0.37 13.58 0.39
C LEU A 454 -1.39 12.86 1.29
N MET A 455 -0.97 11.75 1.90
CA MET A 455 -1.67 11.09 2.99
C MET A 455 -1.78 12.04 4.20
N ALA A 456 -2.80 11.87 5.05
CA ALA A 456 -3.00 12.70 6.22
C ALA A 456 -3.55 11.90 7.40
N LEU A 457 -2.82 11.88 8.50
CA LEU A 457 -3.16 11.20 9.76
C LEU A 457 -3.21 12.20 10.93
N PRO A 458 -3.84 11.86 12.06
CA PRO A 458 -3.77 12.67 13.28
C PRO A 458 -2.34 12.91 13.79
N THR A 459 -1.49 11.89 13.64
CA THR A 459 -0.06 11.90 13.97
C THR A 459 0.71 11.25 12.83
N LYS A 460 2.03 11.20 12.92
CA LYS A 460 2.86 10.52 11.89
C LYS A 460 2.75 8.99 11.90
N ASN A 461 2.02 8.40 12.82
CA ASN A 461 1.89 6.96 12.98
C ASN A 461 0.45 6.50 12.72
N ASP A 462 0.27 5.54 11.81
CA ASP A 462 -1.03 4.94 11.55
C ASP A 462 -1.43 3.98 12.67
N PRO A 463 -2.59 4.17 13.32
CA PRO A 463 -2.97 3.39 14.50
C PRO A 463 -3.34 1.94 14.18
N MET A 464 -3.67 1.63 12.93
CA MET A 464 -4.04 0.28 12.50
C MET A 464 -2.89 -0.42 11.77
N LEU A 465 -2.22 0.28 10.85
CA LEU A 465 -1.20 -0.30 9.99
C LEU A 465 0.20 -0.25 10.61
N GLY A 466 0.42 0.62 11.59
CA GLY A 466 1.68 0.70 12.33
C GLY A 466 2.86 1.14 11.49
N TYR A 467 2.65 2.00 10.49
CA TYR A 467 3.69 2.61 9.67
C TYR A 467 3.69 4.13 9.83
N LEU A 468 4.76 4.77 9.39
CA LEU A 468 4.94 6.21 9.51
C LEU A 468 4.60 6.90 8.20
N THR A 469 3.87 8.03 8.27
CA THR A 469 3.56 8.89 7.13
C THR A 469 3.29 10.33 7.58
N THR A 470 2.76 11.18 6.70
CA THR A 470 2.48 12.59 6.97
C THR A 470 1.28 12.81 7.88
N ALA A 471 1.46 13.70 8.87
CA ALA A 471 0.41 14.11 9.80
C ALA A 471 -0.34 15.36 9.31
N TYR A 472 -1.49 15.68 9.92
CA TYR A 472 -2.23 16.93 9.64
C TYR A 472 -1.35 18.16 9.80
N GLN A 473 -0.46 18.17 10.79
CA GLN A 473 0.49 19.25 11.03
C GLN A 473 1.48 19.42 9.88
N ASP A 474 1.93 18.34 9.24
CA ASP A 474 2.80 18.41 8.07
C ASP A 474 2.13 19.15 6.90
N HIS A 475 0.84 18.90 6.66
CA HIS A 475 0.08 19.64 5.64
C HIS A 475 0.02 21.15 5.93
N VAL A 476 -0.14 21.54 7.20
CA VAL A 476 -0.12 22.96 7.60
C VAL A 476 1.27 23.57 7.36
N ARG A 477 2.34 22.84 7.72
CA ARG A 477 3.74 23.23 7.50
C ARG A 477 4.06 23.38 6.01
N ILE A 478 3.63 22.42 5.20
CA ILE A 478 3.85 22.42 3.75
C ILE A 478 3.18 23.63 3.10
N ARG A 479 1.93 23.95 3.48
CA ARG A 479 1.22 25.13 2.98
C ARG A 479 1.95 26.42 3.31
N ASP A 480 2.44 26.55 4.54
CA ASP A 480 3.22 27.72 4.97
C ASP A 480 4.55 27.82 4.22
N LYS A 481 5.28 26.70 4.11
CA LYS A 481 6.63 26.68 3.54
C LYS A 481 6.65 26.86 2.02
N PHE A 482 5.75 26.22 1.29
CA PHE A 482 5.76 26.16 -0.17
C PHE A 482 4.66 27.00 -0.83
N GLY A 483 3.75 27.61 -0.06
CA GLY A 483 2.67 28.44 -0.56
C GLY A 483 1.54 27.65 -1.26
N PHE A 484 1.42 26.35 -1.03
CA PHE A 484 0.35 25.56 -1.61
C PHE A 484 -1.02 25.91 -1.04
N LYS A 485 -2.03 25.82 -1.90
CA LYS A 485 -3.44 26.04 -1.57
C LYS A 485 -4.18 24.71 -1.41
N VAL A 486 -5.26 24.73 -0.65
CA VAL A 486 -6.26 23.65 -0.57
C VAL A 486 -7.31 23.89 -1.66
N ASN A 487 -8.00 22.84 -2.09
CA ASN A 487 -9.14 22.90 -3.00
C ASN A 487 -10.14 23.99 -2.54
N ASP A 488 -10.44 24.96 -3.38
CA ASP A 488 -11.19 26.17 -3.01
C ASP A 488 -12.53 25.92 -2.29
N PRO A 489 -13.39 24.95 -2.70
CA PRO A 489 -14.60 24.65 -1.96
C PRO A 489 -14.37 24.17 -0.53
N MET A 490 -13.28 23.39 -0.30
CA MET A 490 -12.90 22.91 1.03
C MET A 490 -12.29 24.02 1.87
N TRP A 491 -11.51 24.91 1.27
CA TRP A 491 -11.03 26.11 1.98
C TRP A 491 -12.18 26.95 2.51
N SER A 492 -13.19 27.18 1.68
CA SER A 492 -14.43 27.87 2.07
C SER A 492 -15.20 27.12 3.17
N PHE A 493 -15.19 25.79 3.15
CA PHE A 493 -15.79 24.98 4.21
C PHE A 493 -15.05 25.16 5.54
N PHE A 494 -13.72 25.17 5.55
CA PHE A 494 -12.93 25.40 6.77
C PHE A 494 -13.15 26.80 7.37
N GLN A 495 -13.37 27.80 6.52
CA GLN A 495 -13.80 29.14 6.97
C GLN A 495 -15.18 29.12 7.62
N ARG A 496 -16.17 28.43 7.00
CA ARG A 496 -17.51 28.27 7.59
C ARG A 496 -17.48 27.51 8.92
N LEU A 497 -16.62 26.50 9.06
CA LEU A 497 -16.38 25.83 10.35
C LEU A 497 -15.79 26.78 11.40
N GLY A 498 -15.21 27.88 11.00
CA GLY A 498 -14.56 28.84 11.88
C GLY A 498 -13.20 28.38 12.42
N VAL A 499 -12.58 27.34 11.82
CA VAL A 499 -11.22 26.89 12.19
C VAL A 499 -10.15 27.79 11.59
N ILE A 500 -10.43 28.41 10.43
CA ILE A 500 -9.64 29.48 9.83
C ILE A 500 -10.52 30.73 9.62
N ASP A 501 -9.90 31.92 9.64
CA ASP A 501 -10.59 33.19 9.39
C ASP A 501 -10.74 33.49 7.89
N SER A 502 -11.32 34.62 7.55
CA SER A 502 -11.52 35.08 6.16
C SER A 502 -10.21 35.26 5.39
N ASN A 503 -9.09 35.47 6.09
CA ASN A 503 -7.75 35.58 5.52
C ASN A 503 -7.00 34.24 5.47
N GLY A 504 -7.65 33.14 5.89
CA GLY A 504 -7.06 31.81 5.95
C GLY A 504 -6.13 31.58 7.13
N LYS A 505 -6.15 32.45 8.12
CA LYS A 505 -5.32 32.31 9.33
C LYS A 505 -6.03 31.46 10.37
N PRO A 506 -5.29 30.62 11.13
CA PRO A 506 -5.82 29.85 12.24
C PRO A 506 -6.57 30.71 13.26
N THR A 507 -7.78 30.30 13.62
CA THR A 507 -8.57 30.90 14.73
C THR A 507 -8.22 30.23 16.06
N LYS A 508 -8.92 30.62 17.12
CA LYS A 508 -8.83 29.94 18.43
C LYS A 508 -9.32 28.48 18.41
N TYR A 509 -10.09 28.10 17.40
CA TYR A 509 -10.64 26.76 17.24
C TYR A 509 -9.77 25.84 16.33
N PHE A 510 -8.67 26.38 15.79
CA PHE A 510 -7.76 25.59 14.95
C PHE A 510 -7.14 24.44 15.74
N GLY A 511 -7.22 23.22 15.19
CA GLY A 511 -6.78 22.00 15.86
C GLY A 511 -7.72 21.52 16.97
N ASP A 512 -8.96 22.04 17.05
CA ASP A 512 -9.97 21.59 18.01
C ASP A 512 -11.10 20.80 17.33
N PRO A 513 -11.05 19.46 17.30
CA PRO A 513 -12.10 18.62 16.67
C PRO A 513 -13.46 18.77 17.33
N ARG A 514 -13.53 19.25 18.59
CA ARG A 514 -14.79 19.48 19.31
C ARG A 514 -15.62 20.60 18.64
N LYS A 515 -14.94 21.57 18.02
CA LYS A 515 -15.60 22.61 17.23
C LYS A 515 -16.28 22.01 16.00
N VAL A 516 -15.65 21.10 15.31
CA VAL A 516 -16.24 20.40 14.15
C VAL A 516 -17.43 19.53 14.59
N TYR A 517 -17.28 18.82 15.71
CA TYR A 517 -18.37 18.04 16.32
C TYR A 517 -19.54 18.90 16.74
N LEU A 518 -19.33 20.07 17.32
CA LEU A 518 -20.38 21.04 17.64
C LEU A 518 -21.18 21.43 16.39
N GLU A 519 -20.50 21.80 15.31
CA GLU A 519 -21.15 22.17 14.05
C GLU A 519 -21.92 21.00 13.44
N TYR A 520 -21.34 19.79 13.47
CA TYR A 520 -22.01 18.58 13.03
C TYR A 520 -23.33 18.36 13.76
N LEU A 521 -23.34 18.46 15.10
CA LEU A 521 -24.54 18.30 15.90
C LEU A 521 -25.55 19.45 15.66
N ARG A 522 -25.08 20.69 15.49
CA ARG A 522 -25.95 21.83 15.18
C ARG A 522 -26.70 21.65 13.86
N ILE A 523 -26.04 21.18 12.83
CA ILE A 523 -26.65 20.86 11.53
C ILE A 523 -27.70 19.76 11.69
N LYS A 524 -27.45 18.80 12.57
CA LYS A 524 -28.41 17.71 12.91
C LYS A 524 -29.53 18.12 13.86
N GLY A 525 -29.62 19.39 14.25
CA GLY A 525 -30.69 19.93 15.06
C GLY A 525 -30.48 19.84 16.57
N ASP A 526 -29.28 19.52 17.05
CA ASP A 526 -28.99 19.51 18.49
C ASP A 526 -28.94 20.94 19.04
N THR A 527 -29.80 21.21 20.02
CA THR A 527 -29.96 22.54 20.65
C THR A 527 -29.30 22.68 22.03
N ARG A 528 -28.68 21.62 22.53
CA ARG A 528 -27.99 21.65 23.83
C ARG A 528 -26.96 22.79 23.88
N ASN A 529 -26.64 23.28 25.09
CA ASN A 529 -25.62 24.32 25.22
C ASN A 529 -24.22 23.77 24.80
N GLU A 530 -23.36 24.67 24.38
CA GLU A 530 -22.03 24.35 23.88
C GLU A 530 -21.17 23.61 24.92
N ALA A 531 -21.23 24.02 26.19
CA ALA A 531 -20.47 23.37 27.26
C ALA A 531 -20.84 21.88 27.44
N THR A 532 -22.12 21.54 27.30
CA THR A 532 -22.59 20.14 27.36
C THR A 532 -22.05 19.32 26.18
N ILE A 533 -22.09 19.89 24.98
CA ILE A 533 -21.55 19.21 23.78
C ILE A 533 -20.04 19.02 23.87
N TYR A 534 -19.30 20.03 24.37
CA TYR A 534 -17.85 19.91 24.57
C TYR A 534 -17.50 18.89 25.65
N ALA A 535 -18.30 18.78 26.72
CA ALA A 535 -18.10 17.74 27.73
C ALA A 535 -18.29 16.32 27.14
N GLU A 536 -19.33 16.13 26.33
CA GLU A 536 -19.55 14.89 25.60
C GLU A 536 -18.39 14.60 24.62
N ALA A 537 -17.96 15.59 23.85
CA ALA A 537 -16.84 15.47 22.91
C ALA A 537 -15.55 15.04 23.61
N ASN A 538 -15.25 15.62 24.77
CA ASN A 538 -14.08 15.23 25.58
C ASN A 538 -14.15 13.75 26.01
N LEU A 539 -15.32 13.28 26.40
CA LEU A 539 -15.52 11.88 26.77
C LEU A 539 -15.29 10.95 25.56
N ARG A 540 -15.88 11.29 24.40
CA ARG A 540 -15.70 10.53 23.17
C ARG A 540 -14.25 10.48 22.72
N ILE A 541 -13.54 11.61 22.72
CA ILE A 541 -12.11 11.67 22.38
C ILE A 541 -11.29 10.80 23.33
N LYS A 542 -11.63 10.81 24.64
CA LYS A 542 -10.96 9.94 25.60
C LYS A 542 -11.18 8.47 25.28
N GLU A 543 -12.41 8.05 24.97
CA GLU A 543 -12.75 6.68 24.58
C GLU A 543 -11.99 6.23 23.30
N VAL A 544 -11.87 7.12 22.31
CA VAL A 544 -11.10 6.88 21.06
C VAL A 544 -9.62 6.66 21.37
N ARG A 545 -9.04 7.54 22.21
CA ARG A 545 -7.63 7.41 22.62
C ARG A 545 -7.39 6.14 23.44
N GLU A 546 -8.31 5.74 24.31
CA GLU A 546 -8.23 4.49 25.08
C GLU A 546 -8.25 3.24 24.19
N ARG A 547 -8.83 3.32 22.99
CA ARG A 547 -8.75 2.26 21.97
C ARG A 547 -7.46 2.29 21.15
N GLY A 548 -6.50 3.19 21.47
CA GLY A 548 -5.20 3.28 20.81
C GLY A 548 -5.19 4.15 19.54
N VAL A 549 -6.24 4.94 19.28
CA VAL A 549 -6.33 5.84 18.14
C VAL A 549 -6.02 7.28 18.59
N PRO A 550 -4.88 7.85 18.17
CA PRO A 550 -4.51 9.21 18.57
C PRO A 550 -5.43 10.25 17.92
N ILE A 551 -5.77 11.27 18.69
CA ILE A 551 -6.44 12.49 18.21
C ILE A 551 -5.56 13.67 18.59
N ALA A 552 -5.07 14.40 17.59
CA ALA A 552 -4.16 15.54 17.77
C ALA A 552 -4.95 16.81 18.16
N MET A 553 -5.25 16.97 19.44
CA MET A 553 -5.93 18.15 19.97
C MET A 553 -4.93 19.24 20.32
N GLY A 554 -5.18 20.45 19.80
CA GLY A 554 -4.32 21.57 20.09
C GLY A 554 -3.06 21.64 19.23
N ARG A 555 -2.17 22.53 19.59
CA ARG A 555 -0.93 22.80 18.84
C ARG A 555 0.15 23.36 19.76
N GLY A 556 1.40 23.34 19.33
CA GLY A 556 2.52 24.04 19.97
C GLY A 556 2.54 25.52 19.66
N GLN A 557 3.73 26.09 19.53
CA GLN A 557 3.90 27.53 19.29
C GLN A 557 3.44 27.97 17.90
N LYS A 558 3.74 27.15 16.88
CA LYS A 558 3.32 27.38 15.50
C LYS A 558 2.07 26.54 15.17
N PRO A 559 1.26 26.94 14.17
CA PRO A 559 0.08 26.19 13.77
C PRO A 559 0.35 24.74 13.38
N TRP A 560 1.55 24.43 12.95
CA TRP A 560 1.99 23.10 12.52
C TRP A 560 2.82 22.36 13.58
N ASP A 561 3.03 22.92 14.74
CA ASP A 561 3.63 22.17 15.83
C ASP A 561 2.56 21.24 16.44
N MET A 562 2.94 20.01 16.72
CA MET A 562 2.11 19.14 17.54
C MET A 562 2.08 19.67 19.00
N GLU A 563 1.00 19.41 19.72
CA GLU A 563 0.94 19.71 21.14
C GLU A 563 2.07 18.95 21.87
N PRO A 564 2.87 19.61 22.72
CA PRO A 564 4.13 19.05 23.24
C PRO A 564 3.98 17.71 23.97
N SER A 565 2.88 17.51 24.70
CA SER A 565 2.61 16.25 25.41
C SER A 565 2.37 15.10 24.44
N LEU A 566 1.65 15.37 23.33
CA LEU A 566 1.37 14.39 22.30
C LEU A 566 2.63 14.08 21.47
N ASP A 567 3.44 15.08 21.12
CA ASP A 567 4.71 14.85 20.42
C ASP A 567 5.63 13.94 21.25
N GLN A 568 5.74 14.19 22.55
CA GLN A 568 6.51 13.35 23.44
C GLN A 568 5.98 11.92 23.51
N GLU A 569 4.65 11.74 23.56
CA GLU A 569 4.02 10.43 23.55
C GLU A 569 4.31 9.67 22.24
N ILE A 570 4.17 10.31 21.10
CA ILE A 570 4.44 9.69 19.77
C ILE A 570 5.91 9.30 19.64
N ARG A 571 6.85 10.16 20.09
CA ARG A 571 8.28 9.82 20.09
C ARG A 571 8.58 8.63 21.02
N ARG A 572 7.94 8.57 22.19
CA ARG A 572 8.06 7.42 23.09
C ARG A 572 7.52 6.13 22.45
N LEU A 573 6.35 6.20 21.81
CA LEU A 573 5.78 5.05 21.08
C LEU A 573 6.69 4.61 19.92
N TYR A 574 7.27 5.56 19.20
CA TYR A 574 8.24 5.25 18.13
C TYR A 574 9.50 4.57 18.66
N ASP A 575 10.09 5.08 19.75
CA ASP A 575 11.28 4.48 20.37
C ASP A 575 10.99 3.08 20.91
N ASP A 576 9.82 2.89 21.49
CA ASP A 576 9.34 1.60 21.98
C ASP A 576 9.12 0.61 20.82
N ALA A 577 8.48 1.05 19.73
CA ALA A 577 8.30 0.25 18.53
C ALA A 577 9.63 -0.20 17.90
N LYS A 578 10.65 0.68 17.89
CA LYS A 578 11.99 0.33 17.41
C LYS A 578 12.67 -0.74 18.29
N LYS A 579 12.44 -0.75 19.61
CA LYS A 579 12.95 -1.79 20.52
C LYS A 579 12.20 -3.11 20.31
N THR A 580 10.90 -3.03 20.27
CA THR A 580 10.00 -4.19 20.12
C THR A 580 10.25 -4.97 18.82
N LEU A 581 10.70 -4.30 17.76
CA LEU A 581 11.13 -4.99 16.54
C LEU A 581 12.19 -6.09 16.79
N TRP A 582 13.02 -5.91 17.81
CA TRP A 582 14.11 -6.82 18.15
C TRP A 582 13.72 -7.83 19.24
N SER A 583 12.53 -7.70 19.83
CA SER A 583 12.06 -8.63 20.85
C SER A 583 11.49 -9.92 20.23
N GLU A 584 11.62 -11.02 20.97
CA GLU A 584 11.12 -12.33 20.63
C GLU A 584 10.38 -12.91 21.84
N PHE A 585 9.54 -13.91 21.65
CA PHE A 585 8.91 -14.62 22.76
C PHE A 585 9.93 -15.18 23.72
N THR A 586 9.79 -14.85 24.99
CA THR A 586 10.62 -15.43 26.04
C THR A 586 10.28 -16.92 26.24
N PRO A 587 11.26 -17.75 26.70
CA PRO A 587 10.95 -19.14 27.05
C PRO A 587 9.84 -19.27 28.11
N ALA A 588 9.74 -18.33 29.03
CA ALA A 588 8.70 -18.30 30.04
C ALA A 588 7.30 -18.08 29.43
N PHE A 589 7.18 -17.16 28.48
CA PHE A 589 5.91 -16.93 27.76
C PHE A 589 5.49 -18.16 26.95
N VAL A 590 6.41 -18.76 26.21
CA VAL A 590 6.14 -19.98 25.43
C VAL A 590 5.69 -21.13 26.35
N ALA A 591 6.35 -21.31 27.49
CA ALA A 591 6.00 -22.35 28.46
C ALA A 591 4.64 -22.11 29.13
N ALA A 592 4.16 -20.87 29.18
CA ALA A 592 2.84 -20.53 29.72
C ALA A 592 1.69 -20.82 28.75
N ILE A 593 1.98 -20.99 27.44
CA ILE A 593 0.97 -21.36 26.43
C ILE A 593 0.64 -22.86 26.60
N PRO A 594 -0.62 -23.25 26.85
CA PRO A 594 -0.97 -24.65 27.06
C PRO A 594 -0.65 -25.52 25.84
N MET A 595 0.00 -26.65 26.06
CA MET A 595 0.35 -27.62 25.00
C MET A 595 1.06 -26.96 23.81
N ALA A 596 2.03 -26.07 24.06
CA ALA A 596 2.78 -25.38 23.05
C ALA A 596 3.63 -26.36 22.22
N GLU A 597 3.48 -26.32 20.90
CA GLU A 597 4.35 -27.00 19.92
C GLU A 597 5.25 -25.94 19.27
N PRO A 598 6.55 -25.89 19.61
CA PRO A 598 7.45 -24.86 19.10
C PRO A 598 7.82 -25.11 17.64
N LEU A 599 7.69 -24.06 16.83
CA LEU A 599 8.04 -24.03 15.41
C LEU A 599 9.00 -22.87 15.12
N ARG A 600 9.74 -22.93 14.03
CA ARG A 600 10.58 -21.87 13.49
C ARG A 600 10.39 -21.70 12.00
N SER A 601 10.59 -20.47 11.56
CA SER A 601 10.75 -20.16 10.14
C SER A 601 12.16 -20.49 9.65
N GLN A 602 12.43 -20.25 8.36
CA GLN A 602 13.76 -20.38 7.77
C GLN A 602 14.70 -19.23 8.12
N SER A 603 14.20 -18.19 8.78
CA SER A 603 15.07 -17.07 9.22
C SER A 603 16.20 -17.57 10.12
N ALA A 604 17.42 -17.20 9.78
CA ALA A 604 18.60 -17.60 10.54
C ALA A 604 18.59 -16.99 11.95
N ASP A 605 18.22 -15.72 12.05
CA ASP A 605 18.09 -14.94 13.29
C ASP A 605 17.04 -13.81 13.12
N ARG A 606 16.89 -12.99 14.16
CA ARG A 606 15.93 -11.86 14.16
C ARG A 606 16.26 -10.82 13.11
N LYS A 607 17.56 -10.57 12.83
CA LYS A 607 18.00 -9.61 11.81
C LYS A 607 17.61 -10.08 10.40
N ASP A 608 17.85 -11.36 10.11
CA ASP A 608 17.46 -12.00 8.87
C ASP A 608 15.94 -11.93 8.67
N TYR A 609 15.16 -12.23 9.72
CA TYR A 609 13.70 -12.11 9.72
C TYR A 609 13.19 -10.70 9.36
N ILE A 610 13.86 -9.65 9.88
CA ILE A 610 13.44 -8.26 9.67
C ILE A 610 13.83 -7.79 8.27
N TRP A 611 15.05 -8.08 7.82
CA TRP A 611 15.60 -7.52 6.59
C TRP A 611 15.40 -8.39 5.35
N HIS A 612 15.09 -9.66 5.53
CA HIS A 612 14.82 -10.61 4.46
C HIS A 612 13.47 -11.32 4.72
N PRO A 613 12.34 -10.60 4.58
CA PRO A 613 10.99 -11.12 4.86
C PRO A 613 10.68 -12.50 4.31
N PRO A 614 11.16 -12.90 3.10
CA PRO A 614 10.90 -14.24 2.56
C PRO A 614 11.36 -15.39 3.45
N THR A 615 12.39 -15.18 4.28
CA THR A 615 12.90 -16.22 5.20
C THR A 615 11.90 -16.51 6.33
N GLY A 616 11.14 -15.49 6.76
CA GLY A 616 10.10 -15.61 7.79
C GLY A 616 8.78 -16.21 7.29
N GLU A 617 8.63 -16.39 5.98
CA GLU A 617 7.38 -16.90 5.36
C GLU A 617 7.31 -18.40 5.21
N LYS A 618 8.43 -19.07 5.35
CA LYS A 618 8.56 -20.52 5.21
C LYS A 618 8.99 -21.13 6.53
N LEU A 619 8.45 -22.29 6.82
CA LEU A 619 8.85 -23.09 7.96
C LEU A 619 10.18 -23.80 7.67
N ASP A 620 11.01 -23.98 8.70
CA ASP A 620 12.19 -24.82 8.62
C ASP A 620 11.82 -26.32 8.50
N GLU A 621 12.76 -27.16 8.09
CA GLU A 621 12.52 -28.58 7.86
C GLU A 621 12.09 -29.34 9.14
N ARG A 622 12.59 -28.92 10.29
CA ARG A 622 12.23 -29.51 11.59
C ARG A 622 10.77 -29.20 11.92
N SER A 623 10.32 -27.98 11.71
CA SER A 623 8.93 -27.56 11.91
C SER A 623 7.98 -28.26 10.95
N VAL A 624 8.36 -28.39 9.68
CA VAL A 624 7.60 -29.16 8.68
C VAL A 624 7.44 -30.61 9.13
N SER A 625 8.51 -31.24 9.63
CA SER A 625 8.50 -32.61 10.13
C SER A 625 7.62 -32.77 11.37
N ALA A 626 7.68 -31.83 12.32
CA ALA A 626 6.83 -31.80 13.51
C ALA A 626 5.35 -31.69 13.16
N LEU A 627 5.00 -30.82 12.20
CA LEU A 627 3.62 -30.68 11.72
C LEU A 627 3.10 -31.95 11.00
N LYS A 628 3.93 -32.60 10.21
CA LYS A 628 3.58 -33.89 9.58
C LYS A 628 3.30 -34.96 10.64
N ALA A 629 4.11 -35.04 11.68
CA ALA A 629 3.91 -35.94 12.80
C ALA A 629 2.63 -35.61 13.58
N MET A 630 2.38 -34.32 13.83
CA MET A 630 1.14 -33.84 14.47
C MET A 630 -0.10 -34.21 13.64
N ARG A 631 -0.06 -34.00 12.33
CA ARG A 631 -1.13 -34.41 11.42
C ARG A 631 -1.48 -35.92 11.56
N MET A 632 -0.47 -36.77 11.65
CA MET A 632 -0.68 -38.19 11.88
C MET A 632 -1.33 -38.48 13.26
N ARG A 633 -0.87 -37.80 14.32
CA ARG A 633 -1.49 -37.93 15.65
C ARG A 633 -2.93 -37.43 15.66
N HIS A 634 -3.22 -36.35 15.00
CA HIS A 634 -4.55 -35.76 14.92
C HIS A 634 -5.54 -36.59 14.06
N ALA A 635 -5.04 -37.36 13.11
CA ALA A 635 -5.84 -38.27 12.23
C ALA A 635 -7.09 -37.58 11.63
N GLY A 636 -7.02 -36.27 11.33
CA GLY A 636 -8.14 -35.47 10.79
C GLY A 636 -9.28 -35.19 11.78
N GLN A 637 -9.09 -35.44 13.09
CA GLN A 637 -10.14 -35.26 14.11
C GLN A 637 -10.49 -33.78 14.34
N TYR A 638 -9.55 -32.87 14.18
CA TYR A 638 -9.73 -31.45 14.46
C TYR A 638 -9.97 -30.67 13.17
N ASN A 639 -10.76 -29.61 13.27
CA ASN A 639 -11.01 -28.70 12.15
C ASN A 639 -10.54 -27.26 12.42
N VAL A 640 -10.05 -26.94 13.61
CA VAL A 640 -9.42 -25.65 13.90
C VAL A 640 -8.06 -25.87 14.55
N GLN A 641 -7.04 -25.20 14.02
CA GLN A 641 -5.71 -25.10 14.60
C GLN A 641 -5.42 -23.63 14.92
N ILE A 642 -4.93 -23.36 16.15
CA ILE A 642 -4.47 -22.04 16.56
C ILE A 642 -2.94 -22.01 16.46
N LEU A 643 -2.42 -20.96 15.83
CA LEU A 643 -1.00 -20.65 15.72
C LEU A 643 -0.75 -19.28 16.33
N VAL A 644 0.33 -19.15 17.10
CA VAL A 644 0.77 -17.92 17.75
C VAL A 644 2.16 -17.60 17.25
N SER A 645 2.40 -16.37 16.81
CA SER A 645 3.69 -15.94 16.28
C SER A 645 4.12 -14.60 16.86
N ASP A 646 5.42 -14.44 17.12
CA ASP A 646 6.01 -13.19 17.61
C ASP A 646 5.89 -12.04 16.60
N GLY A 647 5.94 -12.35 15.31
CA GLY A 647 5.85 -11.33 14.27
C GLY A 647 6.89 -10.21 14.42
N LEU A 648 6.51 -8.97 14.15
CA LEU A 648 7.34 -7.77 14.33
C LEU A 648 7.18 -7.14 15.72
N CYS A 649 6.22 -7.61 16.54
CA CYS A 649 5.90 -7.06 17.86
C CYS A 649 5.48 -8.19 18.81
N SER A 650 6.44 -8.93 19.35
CA SER A 650 6.15 -10.00 20.31
C SER A 650 5.43 -9.48 21.56
N ASP A 651 5.74 -8.24 21.96
CA ASP A 651 5.24 -7.62 23.18
C ASP A 651 3.73 -7.37 23.14
N ALA A 652 3.16 -7.19 21.95
CA ALA A 652 1.71 -7.09 21.76
C ALA A 652 0.92 -8.33 22.25
N LEU A 653 1.60 -9.47 22.36
CA LEU A 653 1.03 -10.73 22.87
C LEU A 653 1.50 -11.05 24.29
N SER A 654 2.70 -10.62 24.67
CA SER A 654 3.40 -11.16 25.86
C SER A 654 3.48 -10.21 27.05
N ASP A 655 3.30 -8.89 26.89
CA ASP A 655 3.66 -7.90 27.91
C ASP A 655 2.65 -7.76 29.05
N SER A 656 1.36 -7.74 28.79
CA SER A 656 0.33 -7.31 29.77
C SER A 656 -0.54 -8.43 30.34
N GLY A 657 -0.22 -9.68 30.07
CA GLY A 657 -0.97 -10.83 30.57
C GLY A 657 -2.38 -11.02 29.98
N HIS A 658 -2.78 -10.22 28.99
CA HIS A 658 -4.10 -10.29 28.35
C HIS A 658 -4.26 -11.47 27.38
N PHE A 659 -3.18 -11.93 26.79
CA PHE A 659 -3.20 -12.93 25.70
C PHE A 659 -3.70 -14.31 26.16
N LEU A 660 -3.23 -14.81 27.31
CA LEU A 660 -3.65 -16.15 27.79
C LEU A 660 -5.14 -16.22 28.13
N PRO A 661 -5.74 -15.22 28.79
CA PRO A 661 -7.20 -15.14 28.95
C PRO A 661 -7.94 -15.09 27.61
N TYR A 662 -7.44 -14.29 26.64
CA TYR A 662 -8.00 -14.23 25.30
C TYR A 662 -7.97 -15.61 24.61
N LEU A 663 -6.82 -16.29 24.62
CA LEU A 663 -6.66 -17.61 24.01
C LEU A 663 -7.62 -18.63 24.62
N THR A 664 -7.82 -18.59 25.93
CA THR A 664 -8.77 -19.45 26.65
C THR A 664 -10.20 -19.19 26.21
N LEU A 665 -10.59 -17.92 26.12
CA LEU A 665 -11.93 -17.51 25.68
C LEU A 665 -12.17 -17.88 24.21
N LEU A 666 -11.22 -17.61 23.32
CA LEU A 666 -11.29 -17.94 21.89
C LEU A 666 -11.57 -19.45 21.71
N ARG A 667 -10.82 -20.31 22.41
CA ARG A 667 -11.05 -21.76 22.37
C ARG A 667 -12.45 -22.12 22.84
N ALA A 668 -12.90 -21.55 23.94
CA ALA A 668 -14.22 -21.84 24.50
C ALA A 668 -15.34 -21.42 23.54
N GLU A 669 -15.23 -20.28 22.89
CA GLU A 669 -16.22 -19.78 21.92
C GLU A 669 -16.25 -20.66 20.65
N LEU A 670 -15.09 -21.04 20.13
CA LEU A 670 -15.00 -21.93 18.98
C LEU A 670 -15.65 -23.31 19.29
N MET A 671 -15.38 -23.86 20.46
CA MET A 671 -15.99 -25.13 20.90
C MET A 671 -17.50 -24.99 21.12
N ARG A 672 -17.97 -23.86 21.69
CA ARG A 672 -19.40 -23.56 21.84
C ARG A 672 -20.10 -23.42 20.46
N ALA A 673 -19.41 -22.85 19.48
CA ALA A 673 -19.87 -22.79 18.09
C ALA A 673 -19.82 -24.17 17.40
N GLY A 674 -19.36 -25.23 18.08
CA GLY A 674 -19.34 -26.61 17.60
C GLY A 674 -18.13 -26.95 16.70
N TYR A 675 -17.04 -26.17 16.81
CA TYR A 675 -15.78 -26.53 16.18
C TYR A 675 -14.97 -27.48 17.06
N ARG A 676 -14.21 -28.37 16.43
CA ARG A 676 -13.25 -29.27 17.11
C ARG A 676 -11.86 -28.62 17.03
N VAL A 677 -11.50 -27.90 18.09
CA VAL A 677 -10.23 -27.18 18.19
C VAL A 677 -9.12 -28.15 18.63
N ALA A 678 -8.00 -28.16 17.90
CA ALA A 678 -6.84 -28.98 18.26
C ALA A 678 -6.35 -28.62 19.67
N PRO A 679 -5.89 -29.60 20.48
CA PRO A 679 -5.42 -29.32 21.84
C PRO A 679 -4.09 -28.54 21.83
N ASP A 680 -3.21 -28.81 20.88
CA ASP A 680 -1.91 -28.20 20.74
C ASP A 680 -2.04 -26.77 20.19
N HIS A 681 -1.22 -25.85 20.72
CA HIS A 681 -1.05 -24.52 20.15
C HIS A 681 0.32 -24.47 19.44
N LEU A 682 0.32 -24.14 18.16
CA LEU A 682 1.55 -23.90 17.43
C LEU A 682 2.16 -22.57 17.88
N VAL A 683 3.45 -22.57 18.23
CA VAL A 683 4.16 -21.34 18.62
C VAL A 683 5.32 -21.15 17.66
N LEU A 684 5.14 -20.23 16.72
CA LEU A 684 6.08 -20.00 15.62
C LEU A 684 6.96 -18.80 15.95
N ARG A 685 8.26 -19.04 16.06
CA ARG A 685 9.28 -17.99 16.20
C ARG A 685 9.70 -17.46 14.83
N GLN A 686 9.83 -16.13 14.73
CA GLN A 686 10.23 -15.42 13.51
C GLN A 686 9.30 -15.78 12.32
N GLY A 687 8.00 -15.92 12.61
CA GLY A 687 7.01 -16.32 11.61
C GLY A 687 6.23 -15.14 11.05
N ARG A 688 6.07 -15.14 9.71
CA ARG A 688 5.16 -14.24 9.00
C ARG A 688 3.86 -14.95 8.65
N VAL A 689 2.87 -14.21 8.18
CA VAL A 689 1.52 -14.70 7.91
C VAL A 689 1.50 -15.92 6.98
N ARG A 690 2.34 -15.93 5.95
CA ARG A 690 2.43 -17.04 4.98
C ARG A 690 2.96 -18.35 5.57
N ALA A 691 3.86 -18.27 6.56
CA ALA A 691 4.31 -19.47 7.28
C ALA A 691 3.13 -20.14 8.04
N GLY A 692 2.19 -19.32 8.52
CA GLY A 692 0.93 -19.83 9.08
C GLY A 692 0.08 -20.55 8.02
N TYR A 693 -0.04 -19.98 6.82
CA TYR A 693 -0.73 -20.68 5.71
C TYR A 693 -0.08 -22.04 5.42
N GLN A 694 1.25 -22.10 5.31
CA GLN A 694 1.98 -23.35 5.10
C GLN A 694 1.71 -24.37 6.21
N ALA A 695 1.62 -23.93 7.47
CA ALA A 695 1.25 -24.83 8.56
C ALA A 695 -0.16 -25.42 8.38
N GLY A 696 -1.13 -24.61 7.97
CA GLY A 696 -2.48 -25.06 7.64
C GLY A 696 -2.52 -26.03 6.46
N GLU A 697 -1.76 -25.75 5.40
CA GLU A 697 -1.60 -26.62 4.25
C GLU A 697 -1.07 -28.00 4.66
N ILE A 698 -0.01 -28.06 5.48
CA ILE A 698 0.56 -29.32 5.97
C ILE A 698 -0.46 -30.10 6.81
N LEU A 699 -1.24 -29.43 7.64
CA LEU A 699 -2.18 -30.09 8.55
C LEU A 699 -3.46 -30.56 7.84
N PHE A 700 -3.95 -29.84 6.84
CA PHE A 700 -5.30 -30.01 6.31
C PHE A 700 -5.37 -30.50 4.86
N SER A 701 -4.30 -30.37 4.07
CA SER A 701 -4.24 -30.81 2.67
C SER A 701 -4.62 -32.30 2.52
N GLY A 702 -5.46 -32.62 1.53
CA GLY A 702 -5.84 -34.00 1.19
C GLY A 702 -6.67 -34.74 2.25
N LEU A 703 -7.17 -34.05 3.29
CA LEU A 703 -8.15 -34.64 4.22
C LEU A 703 -9.56 -34.59 3.59
N PRO A 704 -10.49 -35.46 4.03
CA PRO A 704 -11.88 -35.36 3.60
C PRO A 704 -12.52 -34.03 3.98
N GLU A 705 -13.41 -33.51 3.14
CA GLU A 705 -14.19 -32.30 3.46
C GLU A 705 -15.02 -32.50 4.73
N PRO A 706 -14.88 -31.67 5.74
CA PRO A 706 -15.66 -31.80 6.97
C PRO A 706 -17.00 -31.08 6.85
N THR A 707 -17.92 -31.34 7.78
CA THR A 707 -19.20 -30.62 7.90
C THR A 707 -19.02 -29.15 8.28
N LYS A 708 -17.91 -28.82 8.95
CA LYS A 708 -17.48 -27.42 9.24
C LYS A 708 -16.12 -27.17 8.61
N PRO A 709 -15.86 -25.95 8.11
CA PRO A 709 -14.58 -25.63 7.47
C PRO A 709 -13.37 -25.98 8.35
N ARG A 710 -12.28 -26.38 7.71
CA ARG A 710 -10.97 -26.48 8.37
C ARG A 710 -10.32 -25.11 8.37
N ALA A 711 -9.94 -24.63 9.55
CA ALA A 711 -9.42 -23.29 9.72
C ALA A 711 -8.09 -23.28 10.49
N LEU A 712 -7.17 -22.45 10.02
CA LEU A 712 -6.04 -22.01 10.81
C LEU A 712 -6.33 -20.58 11.29
N ILE A 713 -6.18 -20.35 12.60
CA ILE A 713 -6.25 -19.02 13.21
C ILE A 713 -4.84 -18.65 13.64
N HIS A 714 -4.25 -17.67 12.95
CA HIS A 714 -2.90 -17.19 13.22
C HIS A 714 -2.96 -15.87 14.01
N LEU A 715 -2.58 -15.92 15.27
CA LEU A 715 -2.46 -14.77 16.17
C LEU A 715 -1.02 -14.28 16.13
N ILE A 716 -0.79 -13.03 15.72
CA ILE A 716 0.54 -12.49 15.44
C ILE A 716 0.68 -11.05 15.89
N GLY A 717 1.80 -10.73 16.54
CA GLY A 717 2.20 -9.36 16.82
C GLY A 717 2.97 -8.77 15.63
N GLU A 718 2.33 -7.96 14.81
CA GLU A 718 2.97 -7.46 13.58
C GLU A 718 2.99 -5.93 13.45
N ARG A 719 2.49 -5.22 14.46
CA ARG A 719 2.28 -3.76 14.37
C ARG A 719 2.94 -3.02 15.53
N PRO A 720 4.29 -2.91 15.51
CA PRO A 720 5.02 -2.32 16.63
C PRO A 720 4.59 -0.87 16.91
N GLY A 721 4.22 -0.10 15.91
CA GLY A 721 3.74 1.27 16.05
C GLY A 721 2.38 1.44 16.74
N SER A 722 1.66 0.35 17.05
CA SER A 722 0.39 0.40 17.80
C SER A 722 0.55 0.53 19.31
N GLY A 723 1.78 0.54 19.84
CA GLY A 723 2.07 0.66 21.27
C GLY A 723 1.56 -0.51 22.12
N HIS A 724 1.63 -1.73 21.61
CA HIS A 724 1.19 -3.00 22.24
C HIS A 724 -0.33 -3.09 22.50
N HIS A 725 -1.13 -2.18 21.95
CA HIS A 725 -2.58 -2.21 22.17
C HIS A 725 -3.30 -3.26 21.34
N THR A 726 -2.69 -3.71 20.24
CA THR A 726 -3.33 -4.60 19.29
C THR A 726 -2.38 -5.68 18.79
N PHE A 727 -2.92 -6.87 18.55
CA PHE A 727 -2.31 -7.91 17.74
C PHE A 727 -3.27 -8.31 16.61
N SER A 728 -2.76 -8.95 15.59
CA SER A 728 -3.57 -9.37 14.44
C SER A 728 -4.03 -10.81 14.58
N ALA A 729 -5.24 -11.08 14.15
CA ALA A 729 -5.74 -12.43 13.94
C ALA A 729 -5.97 -12.65 12.43
N TYR A 730 -5.33 -13.66 11.87
CA TYR A 730 -5.54 -14.07 10.48
C TYR A 730 -6.28 -15.39 10.44
N LEU A 731 -7.43 -15.39 9.77
CA LEU A 731 -8.26 -16.56 9.58
C LEU A 731 -8.05 -17.11 8.17
N THR A 732 -7.63 -18.36 8.07
CA THR A 732 -7.51 -19.08 6.81
C THR A 732 -8.39 -20.31 6.88
N ALA A 733 -9.47 -20.33 6.09
CA ALA A 733 -10.47 -21.39 6.12
C ALA A 733 -10.99 -21.76 4.71
N PRO A 734 -10.10 -22.00 3.73
CA PRO A 734 -10.53 -22.41 2.38
C PRO A 734 -11.06 -23.84 2.38
N ALA A 735 -11.68 -24.24 1.27
CA ALA A 735 -12.01 -25.65 1.01
C ALA A 735 -10.75 -26.53 1.02
N VAL A 736 -10.88 -27.81 1.38
CA VAL A 736 -9.73 -28.73 1.43
C VAL A 736 -9.05 -28.88 0.06
N SER A 737 -9.81 -28.75 -1.03
CA SER A 737 -9.27 -28.74 -2.40
C SER A 737 -8.29 -27.58 -2.62
N VAL A 738 -8.52 -26.42 -1.98
CA VAL A 738 -7.63 -25.26 -2.04
C VAL A 738 -6.41 -25.47 -1.15
N TRP A 739 -6.57 -26.02 0.07
CA TRP A 739 -5.45 -26.44 0.91
C TRP A 739 -4.50 -27.43 0.20
N SER A 740 -5.01 -28.19 -0.77
CA SER A 740 -4.25 -29.19 -1.52
C SER A 740 -3.54 -28.64 -2.75
N GLN A 741 -3.74 -27.36 -3.09
CA GLN A 741 -3.00 -26.68 -4.15
C GLN A 741 -1.63 -26.27 -3.64
N PRO A 742 -0.56 -26.41 -4.44
CA PRO A 742 0.76 -25.94 -4.01
C PRO A 742 0.83 -24.41 -3.95
N GLY A 743 1.46 -23.91 -2.90
CA GLY A 743 1.73 -22.51 -2.72
C GLY A 743 0.65 -21.75 -1.92
N VAL A 744 1.06 -20.59 -1.43
CA VAL A 744 0.20 -19.71 -0.64
C VAL A 744 -0.77 -18.99 -1.55
N VAL A 745 -2.04 -18.99 -1.19
CA VAL A 745 -3.08 -18.25 -1.88
C VAL A 745 -3.56 -17.13 -0.96
N ASP A 746 -2.99 -15.95 -1.11
CA ASP A 746 -3.18 -14.81 -0.19
C ASP A 746 -4.65 -14.43 0.00
N HIS A 747 -5.47 -14.49 -1.05
CA HIS A 747 -6.88 -14.18 -0.96
C HIS A 747 -7.70 -15.16 -0.07
N ASN A 748 -7.11 -16.27 0.35
CA ASN A 748 -7.74 -17.21 1.29
C ASN A 748 -7.44 -16.91 2.77
N ILE A 749 -6.60 -15.92 3.03
CA ILE A 749 -6.29 -15.50 4.40
C ILE A 749 -7.07 -14.20 4.69
N THR A 750 -7.92 -14.16 5.68
CA THR A 750 -8.69 -12.99 6.10
C THR A 750 -8.16 -12.47 7.42
N LYS A 751 -7.92 -11.17 7.51
CA LYS A 751 -7.65 -10.49 8.77
C LYS A 751 -8.98 -10.23 9.48
N VAL A 752 -9.03 -10.44 10.80
CA VAL A 752 -10.21 -10.22 11.64
C VAL A 752 -9.84 -9.33 12.79
#